data_c3bead6aba4d0718f3e9137d20c53479
#
_entry.id   c3bead6aba4d0718f3e9137d20c53479
#
_cell.length_a   1.000
_cell.length_b   1.000
_cell.length_c   1.000
_cell.angle_alpha   90.00
_cell.angle_beta   90.00
_cell.angle_gamma   90.00
#
_symmetry.space_group_name_H-M   'P 1'
#
loop_
_entity.id
_entity.type
_entity.pdbx_description
1 polymer ?
#
loop_
_entity_poly.entity_id
_entity_poly.type
_entity_poly.pdbx_seq_one_letter_code
_entity_poly.pdbx_strand_id
1 'polypeptide(L)'
;MKFLSAYKADRLIDQLMSAEDIYSPAAEKATEKLKKLGAGAIPRITDALAGANKKQTMILVDVLSELANTKNLAEFVTGLSDTDQRVVSGTAWALSSSANVDPSAVLKLLDEEDISTPAVLEIINTHKEKVSVPALLSRAYDLGPNEQTVLFRMVGSIVREEQVPDLLARLTGKDPLIRMHLIDVLSRFNRPDVASALENQLRSNNKMIRQAALNALSKMDGVGNIELIASLLRDPDVDVQSKAVDVVVKLNHPQTIKHLIPALKDENEYSRRAAVEVLNEIGTPDSIKDLLQAVRDDDWWVRARAADALAQIGGPRVVNAVMKLIKDDDQEIRRAAIEILNATKDPRAYDQLLAATKDDDWWVRERAVDALAEIGDTRAVPTLTAMLGQNEKSDPTVVRALGKLGNSSVVPKLATLMESGGREVRVEAIKAVAMLVDEGHAAAVRDKLVAIQQGGDKQLADAADLAMETLETRFSAAVREQDRKAEKLSEGQQKTLLINGEEAQKIISEQAAAPQQTLPVLDISTLEAGAMLENRYRFIKRIGKGAFGTVLLMEDTVVGEQLILKFLNPNVSSDEEMMKRFVHELKFSRRITHPNVIRIYDFLHIQGNYAISMEYFDSHTLGAEIAAEKPMNFAKALRFARDIATGMSVAHDAGVIHRDLKPANILIDDSGLLKIVDFGVAAAASSGDTQLTKTGYVIGSPKYMAPEQILGKKVEETADIYSVGVMLYEMLTGSPPYTRGDHMSVMYQHVQGKAAHCQELNDKIPDDLAAIVTKLMSVDKAERYQSMIEVREALEAIQL
;
A
#
# COMPACT_ATOMS: atom_id res chain seq x y z
N MET A 1 0.82 -3.63 -66.64
CA MET A 1 2.10 -3.28 -66.00
C MET A 1 2.20 -3.90 -64.58
N LYS A 2 1.15 -3.87 -63.73
CA LYS A 2 1.16 -4.48 -62.38
C LYS A 2 1.55 -5.98 -62.36
N PHE A 3 1.05 -6.81 -63.28
CA PHE A 3 1.35 -8.25 -63.39
C PHE A 3 2.84 -8.56 -63.67
N LEU A 4 3.47 -7.76 -64.53
CA LEU A 4 4.90 -7.90 -64.85
C LEU A 4 5.83 -7.43 -63.69
N SER A 5 5.38 -6.45 -62.90
CA SER A 5 6.14 -6.02 -61.69
C SER A 5 6.00 -7.04 -60.55
N ALA A 6 4.84 -7.68 -60.35
CA ALA A 6 4.65 -8.76 -59.38
C ALA A 6 5.55 -9.98 -59.68
N TYR A 7 5.57 -10.47 -60.90
CA TYR A 7 6.43 -11.61 -61.30
C TYR A 7 7.94 -11.32 -61.13
N LYS A 8 8.35 -10.06 -61.43
CA LYS A 8 9.73 -9.66 -61.18
C LYS A 8 10.06 -9.52 -59.69
N ALA A 9 9.05 -9.13 -58.89
CA ALA A 9 9.20 -9.04 -57.44
C ALA A 9 9.45 -10.42 -56.81
N ASP A 10 8.64 -11.42 -57.14
CA ASP A 10 8.78 -12.80 -56.64
C ASP A 10 10.21 -13.31 -56.83
N ARG A 11 10.79 -13.16 -58.04
CA ARG A 11 12.15 -13.61 -58.33
C ARG A 11 13.23 -12.86 -57.54
N LEU A 12 13.04 -11.57 -57.29
CA LEU A 12 14.00 -10.76 -56.51
C LEU A 12 13.88 -11.05 -55.01
N ILE A 13 12.66 -11.33 -54.55
CA ILE A 13 12.39 -11.75 -53.15
C ILE A 13 13.04 -13.11 -52.89
N ASP A 14 12.85 -14.09 -53.82
CA ASP A 14 13.50 -15.41 -53.72
C ASP A 14 15.04 -15.29 -53.64
N GLN A 15 15.63 -14.39 -54.45
CA GLN A 15 17.07 -14.12 -54.36
C GLN A 15 17.50 -13.54 -53.04
N LEU A 16 16.68 -12.65 -52.41
CA LEU A 16 16.94 -12.08 -51.13
C LEU A 16 16.77 -13.07 -49.98
N MET A 17 15.68 -13.88 -50.00
CA MET A 17 15.34 -14.84 -48.98
C MET A 17 16.27 -16.06 -48.99
N SER A 18 16.86 -16.43 -50.14
CA SER A 18 17.81 -17.54 -50.27
C SER A 18 19.27 -17.12 -50.09
N ALA A 19 19.56 -15.84 -49.93
CA ALA A 19 20.93 -15.37 -49.72
C ALA A 19 21.49 -15.77 -48.35
N GLU A 20 22.65 -16.47 -48.32
CA GLU A 20 23.37 -16.77 -47.08
C GLU A 20 23.81 -15.49 -46.33
N ASP A 21 24.23 -14.50 -47.08
CA ASP A 21 24.53 -13.14 -46.58
C ASP A 21 23.63 -12.12 -47.26
N ILE A 22 22.74 -11.50 -46.52
CA ILE A 22 21.83 -10.48 -47.00
C ILE A 22 22.50 -9.14 -47.34
N TYR A 23 23.75 -8.93 -46.96
CA TYR A 23 24.60 -7.78 -47.32
C TYR A 23 25.53 -8.11 -48.51
N SER A 24 25.36 -9.25 -49.14
CA SER A 24 26.14 -9.58 -50.37
C SER A 24 25.80 -8.62 -51.50
N PRO A 25 26.72 -8.35 -52.44
CA PRO A 25 26.47 -7.46 -53.58
C PRO A 25 25.31 -7.92 -54.46
N ALA A 26 24.99 -9.22 -54.44
CA ALA A 26 23.83 -9.78 -55.15
C ALA A 26 22.50 -9.44 -54.45
N ALA A 27 22.43 -9.52 -53.11
CA ALA A 27 21.28 -9.15 -52.31
C ALA A 27 21.03 -7.65 -52.36
N GLU A 28 22.06 -6.83 -52.22
CA GLU A 28 21.98 -5.37 -52.39
C GLU A 28 21.42 -4.97 -53.73
N LYS A 29 21.93 -5.59 -54.81
CA LYS A 29 21.41 -5.36 -56.18
C LYS A 29 19.98 -5.81 -56.36
N ALA A 30 19.53 -6.87 -55.69
CA ALA A 30 18.14 -7.32 -55.67
C ALA A 30 17.27 -6.29 -54.93
N THR A 31 17.68 -5.83 -53.77
CA THR A 31 17.04 -4.77 -52.97
C THR A 31 16.83 -3.49 -53.77
N GLU A 32 17.91 -2.98 -54.43
CA GLU A 32 17.83 -1.79 -55.25
C GLU A 32 16.93 -1.92 -56.47
N LYS A 33 16.78 -3.14 -57.00
CA LYS A 33 15.84 -3.41 -58.09
C LYS A 33 14.40 -3.49 -57.57
N LEU A 34 14.16 -4.08 -56.37
CA LEU A 34 12.85 -4.10 -55.73
C LEU A 34 12.33 -2.67 -55.49
N LYS A 35 13.13 -1.78 -55.00
CA LYS A 35 12.80 -0.35 -54.78
C LYS A 35 12.33 0.35 -56.08
N LYS A 36 12.79 -0.10 -57.24
CA LYS A 36 12.43 0.45 -58.58
C LYS A 36 11.22 -0.15 -59.21
N LEU A 37 10.60 -1.24 -58.65
CA LEU A 37 9.46 -1.90 -59.25
C LEU A 37 8.13 -1.17 -59.08
N GLY A 38 8.03 -0.25 -58.17
CA GLY A 38 6.84 0.54 -57.88
C GLY A 38 5.73 -0.23 -57.16
N ALA A 39 4.53 0.36 -57.06
CA ALA A 39 3.42 -0.09 -56.23
C ALA A 39 2.97 -1.55 -56.48
N GLY A 40 3.11 -2.06 -57.71
CA GLY A 40 2.70 -3.44 -58.05
C GLY A 40 3.54 -4.54 -57.39
N ALA A 41 4.66 -4.20 -56.76
CA ALA A 41 5.47 -5.16 -56.00
C ALA A 41 5.09 -5.24 -54.50
N ILE A 42 4.38 -4.24 -53.96
CA ILE A 42 4.07 -4.10 -52.53
C ILE A 42 3.39 -5.35 -51.99
N PRO A 43 2.29 -5.90 -52.55
CA PRO A 43 1.62 -7.09 -52.00
C PRO A 43 2.55 -8.31 -51.90
N ARG A 44 3.45 -8.49 -52.85
CA ARG A 44 4.42 -9.60 -52.84
C ARG A 44 5.50 -9.45 -51.80
N ILE A 45 5.93 -8.20 -51.54
CA ILE A 45 6.93 -7.92 -50.52
C ILE A 45 6.31 -8.03 -49.13
N THR A 46 5.05 -7.62 -48.94
CA THR A 46 4.32 -7.82 -47.68
C THR A 46 4.09 -9.30 -47.38
N ASP A 47 3.64 -10.11 -48.36
CA ASP A 47 3.47 -11.57 -48.19
C ASP A 47 4.79 -12.25 -47.74
N ALA A 48 5.93 -11.79 -48.26
CA ALA A 48 7.23 -12.35 -47.92
C ALA A 48 7.68 -12.10 -46.45
N LEU A 49 7.06 -11.16 -45.75
CA LEU A 49 7.33 -10.91 -44.31
C LEU A 49 6.98 -12.12 -43.45
N ALA A 50 6.00 -12.94 -43.82
CA ALA A 50 5.59 -14.15 -43.09
C ALA A 50 6.75 -15.16 -42.90
N GLY A 51 7.61 -15.31 -43.92
CA GLY A 51 8.74 -16.25 -43.94
C GLY A 51 10.09 -15.62 -43.61
N ALA A 52 10.16 -14.29 -43.37
CA ALA A 52 11.40 -13.57 -43.21
C ALA A 52 12.00 -13.71 -41.80
N ASN A 53 13.31 -13.87 -41.71
CA ASN A 53 14.03 -13.72 -40.46
C ASN A 53 14.25 -12.22 -40.12
N LYS A 54 14.70 -11.91 -38.90
CA LYS A 54 14.84 -10.52 -38.41
C LYS A 54 15.62 -9.60 -39.37
N LYS A 55 16.70 -10.08 -39.98
CA LYS A 55 17.52 -9.28 -40.90
C LYS A 55 16.82 -9.08 -42.26
N GLN A 56 16.18 -10.11 -42.77
CA GLN A 56 15.37 -10.07 -43.99
C GLN A 56 14.19 -9.12 -43.80
N THR A 57 13.48 -9.20 -42.67
CA THR A 57 12.39 -8.27 -42.31
C THR A 57 12.86 -6.81 -42.38
N MET A 58 14.01 -6.48 -41.80
CA MET A 58 14.54 -5.11 -41.84
C MET A 58 14.73 -4.59 -43.30
N ILE A 59 15.26 -5.43 -44.22
CA ILE A 59 15.46 -5.04 -45.61
C ILE A 59 14.13 -4.92 -46.35
N LEU A 60 13.19 -5.87 -46.13
CA LEU A 60 11.86 -5.81 -46.75
C LEU A 60 11.08 -4.58 -46.26
N VAL A 61 11.16 -4.26 -44.99
CA VAL A 61 10.58 -3.04 -44.41
C VAL A 61 11.19 -1.78 -45.00
N ASP A 62 12.52 -1.73 -45.20
CA ASP A 62 13.20 -0.59 -45.82
C ASP A 62 12.72 -0.40 -47.26
N VAL A 63 12.64 -1.47 -48.05
CA VAL A 63 12.09 -1.42 -49.40
C VAL A 63 10.64 -0.94 -49.41
N LEU A 64 9.80 -1.48 -48.53
CA LEU A 64 8.39 -1.08 -48.41
C LEU A 64 8.24 0.38 -48.02
N SER A 65 9.10 0.87 -47.09
CA SER A 65 9.07 2.27 -46.61
C SER A 65 9.40 3.27 -47.71
N GLU A 66 10.35 2.93 -48.63
CA GLU A 66 10.67 3.77 -49.76
C GLU A 66 9.60 3.72 -50.88
N LEU A 67 8.93 2.58 -51.05
CA LEU A 67 7.83 2.44 -52.01
C LEU A 67 6.55 3.11 -51.51
N ALA A 68 6.37 3.23 -50.20
CA ALA A 68 5.15 3.75 -49.60
C ALA A 68 4.97 5.25 -49.86
N ASN A 69 3.78 5.61 -50.32
CA ASN A 69 3.32 6.98 -50.47
C ASN A 69 1.78 7.04 -50.37
N THR A 70 1.23 8.22 -50.21
CA THR A 70 -0.22 8.44 -50.05
C THR A 70 -1.07 7.87 -51.21
N LYS A 71 -0.52 7.77 -52.43
CA LYS A 71 -1.27 7.32 -53.59
C LYS A 71 -1.41 5.77 -53.70
N ASN A 72 -0.55 5.04 -53.03
CA ASN A 72 -0.50 3.59 -53.07
C ASN A 72 -0.83 2.88 -51.76
N LEU A 73 -1.41 3.60 -50.78
CA LEU A 73 -1.80 3.03 -49.46
C LEU A 73 -2.73 1.83 -49.60
N ALA A 74 -3.61 1.80 -50.63
CA ALA A 74 -4.48 0.67 -50.90
C ALA A 74 -3.73 -0.65 -51.15
N GLU A 75 -2.48 -0.61 -51.64
CA GLU A 75 -1.68 -1.81 -51.86
C GLU A 75 -1.09 -2.39 -50.54
N PHE A 76 -1.16 -1.67 -49.43
CA PHE A 76 -0.74 -2.12 -48.11
C PHE A 76 -1.89 -2.69 -47.26
N VAL A 77 -3.17 -2.49 -47.67
CA VAL A 77 -4.34 -2.96 -46.91
C VAL A 77 -4.27 -4.46 -46.65
N THR A 78 -3.92 -5.26 -47.68
CA THR A 78 -3.78 -6.72 -47.53
C THR A 78 -2.77 -7.11 -46.45
N GLY A 79 -1.65 -6.39 -46.36
CA GLY A 79 -0.65 -6.64 -45.32
C GLY A 79 -1.09 -6.20 -43.92
N LEU A 80 -1.93 -5.17 -43.80
CA LEU A 80 -2.49 -4.70 -42.52
C LEU A 80 -3.71 -5.53 -42.09
N SER A 81 -4.30 -6.32 -42.99
CA SER A 81 -5.43 -7.22 -42.73
C SER A 81 -5.01 -8.69 -42.70
N ASP A 82 -3.71 -8.98 -42.70
CA ASP A 82 -3.19 -10.37 -42.73
C ASP A 82 -3.42 -11.06 -41.36
N THR A 83 -3.56 -12.37 -41.40
CA THR A 83 -3.69 -13.21 -40.20
C THR A 83 -2.33 -13.44 -39.49
N ASP A 84 -1.21 -13.32 -40.24
CA ASP A 84 0.13 -13.42 -39.69
C ASP A 84 0.56 -12.07 -39.07
N GLN A 85 0.69 -12.03 -37.75
CA GLN A 85 1.08 -10.82 -37.02
C GLN A 85 2.45 -10.23 -37.47
N ARG A 86 3.35 -11.06 -38.04
CA ARG A 86 4.63 -10.59 -38.60
C ARG A 86 4.42 -9.74 -39.84
N VAL A 87 3.47 -10.12 -40.67
CA VAL A 87 3.08 -9.37 -41.89
C VAL A 87 2.45 -8.05 -41.50
N VAL A 88 1.50 -8.07 -40.54
CA VAL A 88 0.83 -6.85 -40.02
C VAL A 88 1.85 -5.89 -39.43
N SER A 89 2.71 -6.38 -38.51
CA SER A 89 3.70 -5.53 -37.83
C SER A 89 4.76 -5.00 -38.77
N GLY A 90 5.25 -5.82 -39.71
CA GLY A 90 6.25 -5.38 -40.69
C GLY A 90 5.67 -4.36 -41.68
N THR A 91 4.40 -4.51 -42.07
CA THR A 91 3.70 -3.54 -42.91
C THR A 91 3.47 -2.22 -42.19
N ALA A 92 3.03 -2.28 -40.93
CA ALA A 92 2.87 -1.10 -40.10
C ALA A 92 4.20 -0.37 -39.88
N TRP A 93 5.27 -1.10 -39.61
CA TRP A 93 6.62 -0.53 -39.48
C TRP A 93 7.08 0.17 -40.74
N ALA A 94 6.87 -0.42 -41.91
CA ALA A 94 7.22 0.21 -43.21
C ALA A 94 6.46 1.53 -43.44
N LEU A 95 5.17 1.58 -43.14
CA LEU A 95 4.36 2.79 -43.24
C LEU A 95 4.75 3.85 -42.22
N SER A 96 5.07 3.43 -41.01
CA SER A 96 5.56 4.30 -39.93
C SER A 96 6.91 4.92 -40.25
N SER A 97 7.79 4.21 -40.96
CA SER A 97 9.12 4.68 -41.35
C SER A 97 9.12 5.57 -42.60
N SER A 98 8.01 5.59 -43.39
CA SER A 98 7.93 6.34 -44.63
C SER A 98 7.66 7.83 -44.41
N ALA A 99 8.51 8.70 -44.96
CA ALA A 99 8.30 10.14 -44.96
C ALA A 99 7.23 10.64 -45.95
N ASN A 100 6.83 9.79 -46.90
CA ASN A 100 5.96 10.15 -48.07
C ASN A 100 4.50 9.79 -47.84
N VAL A 101 4.15 9.26 -46.69
CA VAL A 101 2.77 8.88 -46.31
C VAL A 101 2.12 10.03 -45.57
N ASP A 102 0.93 10.43 -46.01
CA ASP A 102 0.09 11.36 -45.28
C ASP A 102 -0.69 10.62 -44.20
N PRO A 103 -0.46 10.90 -42.90
CA PRO A 103 -1.18 10.24 -41.80
C PRO A 103 -2.69 10.47 -41.84
N SER A 104 -3.16 11.58 -42.43
CA SER A 104 -4.60 11.82 -42.61
C SER A 104 -5.24 10.83 -43.64
N ALA A 105 -4.45 10.34 -44.55
CA ALA A 105 -4.89 9.29 -45.46
C ALA A 105 -4.83 7.90 -44.78
N VAL A 106 -3.86 7.67 -43.91
CA VAL A 106 -3.77 6.45 -43.08
C VAL A 106 -4.99 6.33 -42.16
N LEU A 107 -5.45 7.44 -41.58
CA LEU A 107 -6.64 7.46 -40.72
C LEU A 107 -7.90 6.95 -41.43
N LYS A 108 -8.00 7.08 -42.76
CA LYS A 108 -9.11 6.57 -43.58
C LYS A 108 -9.07 5.04 -43.77
N LEU A 109 -7.91 4.41 -43.51
CA LEU A 109 -7.81 2.94 -43.56
C LEU A 109 -8.62 2.29 -42.43
N LEU A 110 -9.00 3.01 -41.39
CA LEU A 110 -9.92 2.52 -40.37
C LEU A 110 -11.36 2.26 -40.91
N ASP A 111 -11.66 2.70 -42.12
CA ASP A 111 -12.95 2.43 -42.80
C ASP A 111 -12.95 1.07 -43.52
N GLU A 112 -11.78 0.43 -43.70
CA GLU A 112 -11.65 -0.86 -44.40
C GLU A 112 -12.02 -2.02 -43.44
N GLU A 113 -12.74 -3.01 -44.00
CA GLU A 113 -13.09 -4.21 -43.24
C GLU A 113 -11.84 -5.06 -42.96
N ASP A 114 -11.83 -5.71 -41.80
CA ASP A 114 -10.79 -6.63 -41.33
C ASP A 114 -9.39 -6.02 -41.13
N ILE A 115 -9.23 -4.70 -41.16
CA ILE A 115 -7.93 -4.09 -40.96
C ILE A 115 -7.53 -4.11 -39.47
N SER A 116 -6.24 -4.27 -39.19
CA SER A 116 -5.70 -4.20 -37.84
C SER A 116 -5.73 -2.74 -37.32
N THR A 117 -6.79 -2.39 -36.59
CA THR A 117 -6.93 -1.06 -35.94
C THR A 117 -5.72 -0.68 -35.09
N PRO A 118 -5.16 -1.58 -34.26
CA PRO A 118 -3.94 -1.26 -33.49
C PRO A 118 -2.75 -0.88 -34.39
N ALA A 119 -2.56 -1.59 -35.51
CA ALA A 119 -1.46 -1.31 -36.45
C ALA A 119 -1.64 0.07 -37.12
N VAL A 120 -2.85 0.41 -37.53
CA VAL A 120 -3.18 1.73 -38.12
C VAL A 120 -2.93 2.84 -37.08
N LEU A 121 -3.35 2.66 -35.82
CA LEU A 121 -3.11 3.64 -34.76
C LEU A 121 -1.62 3.81 -34.45
N GLU A 122 -0.82 2.75 -34.53
CA GLU A 122 0.65 2.82 -34.38
C GLU A 122 1.29 3.68 -35.46
N ILE A 123 0.90 3.48 -36.75
CA ILE A 123 1.36 4.30 -37.87
C ILE A 123 1.02 5.78 -37.63
N ILE A 124 -0.22 6.05 -37.22
CA ILE A 124 -0.70 7.41 -36.97
C ILE A 124 0.09 8.03 -35.78
N ASN A 125 0.34 7.26 -34.72
CA ASN A 125 1.08 7.74 -33.54
C ASN A 125 2.52 8.17 -33.90
N THR A 126 3.17 7.45 -34.81
CA THR A 126 4.52 7.83 -35.28
C THR A 126 4.52 9.18 -35.98
N HIS A 127 3.45 9.52 -36.68
CA HIS A 127 3.31 10.75 -37.46
C HIS A 127 2.28 11.73 -36.86
N LYS A 128 1.92 11.60 -35.59
CA LYS A 128 0.81 12.32 -34.93
C LYS A 128 0.84 13.84 -35.08
N GLU A 129 2.05 14.43 -35.13
CA GLU A 129 2.24 15.88 -35.30
C GLU A 129 1.67 16.43 -36.63
N LYS A 130 1.46 15.56 -37.61
CA LYS A 130 0.93 15.92 -38.94
C LYS A 130 -0.58 15.68 -39.06
N VAL A 131 -1.22 15.09 -38.03
CA VAL A 131 -2.66 14.79 -38.05
C VAL A 131 -3.41 15.89 -37.29
N SER A 132 -4.56 16.30 -37.81
CA SER A 132 -5.40 17.29 -37.13
C SER A 132 -6.18 16.66 -35.96
N VAL A 133 -6.22 17.33 -34.82
CA VAL A 133 -7.00 16.91 -33.64
C VAL A 133 -8.47 16.64 -33.97
N PRO A 134 -9.20 17.51 -34.74
CA PRO A 134 -10.57 17.23 -35.13
C PRO A 134 -10.75 15.93 -35.92
N ALA A 135 -9.78 15.56 -36.79
CA ALA A 135 -9.83 14.31 -37.55
C ALA A 135 -9.68 13.06 -36.64
N LEU A 136 -8.79 13.11 -35.65
CA LEU A 136 -8.66 12.06 -34.63
C LEU A 136 -9.95 11.94 -33.81
N LEU A 137 -10.46 13.04 -33.31
CA LEU A 137 -11.68 13.06 -32.49
C LEU A 137 -12.93 12.57 -33.20
N SER A 138 -13.01 12.73 -34.54
CA SER A 138 -14.13 12.21 -35.30
C SER A 138 -14.16 10.68 -35.34
N ARG A 139 -13.01 10.04 -35.22
CA ARG A 139 -12.87 8.57 -35.20
C ARG A 139 -13.06 7.93 -33.83
N ALA A 140 -13.01 8.73 -32.77
CA ALA A 140 -13.11 8.21 -31.41
C ALA A 140 -14.40 7.40 -31.14
N TYR A 141 -15.48 7.73 -31.83
CA TYR A 141 -16.79 7.06 -31.64
C TYR A 141 -16.90 5.73 -32.37
N ASP A 142 -16.01 5.45 -33.33
CA ASP A 142 -15.99 4.25 -34.14
C ASP A 142 -15.03 3.19 -33.55
N LEU A 143 -14.26 3.54 -32.54
CA LEU A 143 -13.21 2.72 -31.94
C LEU A 143 -13.67 2.04 -30.63
N GLY A 144 -13.07 0.88 -30.34
CA GLY A 144 -13.25 0.20 -29.07
C GLY A 144 -12.51 0.91 -27.89
N PRO A 145 -12.77 0.49 -26.65
CA PRO A 145 -12.22 1.18 -25.44
C PRO A 145 -10.68 1.28 -25.39
N ASN A 146 -9.99 0.25 -25.86
CA ASN A 146 -8.52 0.23 -25.86
C ASN A 146 -7.96 1.22 -26.91
N GLU A 147 -8.53 1.19 -28.09
CA GLU A 147 -8.16 2.04 -29.21
C GLU A 147 -8.49 3.52 -28.91
N GLN A 148 -9.62 3.78 -28.26
CA GLN A 148 -9.96 5.11 -27.75
C GLN A 148 -8.87 5.63 -26.80
N THR A 149 -8.38 4.78 -25.88
CA THR A 149 -7.31 5.16 -24.94
C THR A 149 -6.05 5.58 -25.69
N VAL A 150 -5.64 4.82 -26.73
CA VAL A 150 -4.47 5.15 -27.56
C VAL A 150 -4.69 6.47 -28.30
N LEU A 151 -5.85 6.63 -28.93
CA LEU A 151 -6.21 7.82 -29.69
C LEU A 151 -6.20 9.09 -28.79
N PHE A 152 -6.82 9.04 -27.62
CA PHE A 152 -6.85 10.18 -26.70
C PHE A 152 -5.49 10.49 -26.09
N ARG A 153 -4.61 9.51 -25.91
CA ARG A 153 -3.21 9.76 -25.54
C ARG A 153 -2.49 10.54 -26.65
N MET A 154 -2.70 10.20 -27.92
CA MET A 154 -2.19 10.97 -29.07
C MET A 154 -2.75 12.40 -29.06
N VAL A 155 -4.08 12.54 -28.98
CA VAL A 155 -4.74 13.86 -28.90
C VAL A 155 -4.13 14.70 -27.79
N GLY A 156 -4.00 14.13 -26.58
CA GLY A 156 -3.42 14.84 -25.43
C GLY A 156 -1.97 15.26 -25.61
N SER A 157 -1.20 14.58 -26.50
CA SER A 157 0.19 14.97 -26.79
C SER A 157 0.35 16.07 -27.83
N ILE A 158 -0.66 16.28 -28.69
CA ILE A 158 -0.59 17.24 -29.83
C ILE A 158 -1.58 18.40 -29.74
N VAL A 159 -2.58 18.30 -28.86
CA VAL A 159 -3.60 19.34 -28.68
C VAL A 159 -2.98 20.63 -28.15
N ARG A 160 -3.40 21.76 -28.70
CA ARG A 160 -2.97 23.12 -28.33
C ARG A 160 -4.16 23.94 -27.80
N GLU A 161 -3.88 25.06 -27.16
CA GLU A 161 -4.91 25.94 -26.55
C GLU A 161 -6.01 26.39 -27.51
N GLU A 162 -5.67 26.55 -28.80
CA GLU A 162 -6.63 26.98 -29.83
C GLU A 162 -7.74 25.96 -30.06
N GLN A 163 -7.50 24.69 -29.73
CA GLN A 163 -8.44 23.57 -29.94
C GLN A 163 -9.26 23.24 -28.69
N VAL A 164 -8.97 23.89 -27.56
CA VAL A 164 -9.72 23.69 -26.30
C VAL A 164 -11.23 23.90 -26.47
N PRO A 165 -11.71 24.93 -27.19
CA PRO A 165 -13.16 25.12 -27.42
C PRO A 165 -13.84 23.93 -28.10
N ASP A 166 -13.19 23.26 -29.05
CA ASP A 166 -13.69 22.07 -29.72
C ASP A 166 -13.82 20.87 -28.75
N LEU A 167 -12.84 20.70 -27.86
CA LEU A 167 -12.86 19.67 -26.83
C LEU A 167 -13.99 19.93 -25.82
N LEU A 168 -14.15 21.19 -25.41
CA LEU A 168 -15.22 21.60 -24.46
C LEU A 168 -16.60 21.34 -25.04
N ALA A 169 -16.83 21.64 -26.34
CA ALA A 169 -18.10 21.37 -27.00
C ALA A 169 -18.46 19.87 -27.01
N ARG A 170 -17.45 18.98 -27.05
CA ARG A 170 -17.64 17.52 -27.06
C ARG A 170 -17.88 16.89 -25.68
N LEU A 171 -17.66 17.62 -24.60
CA LEU A 171 -17.95 17.15 -23.23
C LEU A 171 -19.44 16.88 -22.98
N THR A 172 -20.34 17.38 -23.83
CA THR A 172 -21.78 17.13 -23.78
C THR A 172 -22.19 15.80 -24.43
N GLY A 173 -21.25 15.09 -25.05
CA GLY A 173 -21.46 13.79 -25.69
C GLY A 173 -22.03 12.71 -24.75
N LYS A 174 -22.75 11.73 -25.30
CA LYS A 174 -23.43 10.69 -24.53
C LYS A 174 -22.48 9.60 -24.02
N ASP A 175 -21.35 9.36 -24.70
CA ASP A 175 -20.41 8.31 -24.37
C ASP A 175 -19.60 8.68 -23.11
N PRO A 176 -19.71 7.91 -22.02
CA PRO A 176 -19.02 8.22 -20.78
C PRO A 176 -17.50 8.08 -20.89
N LEU A 177 -17.00 7.09 -21.66
CA LEU A 177 -15.58 6.82 -21.79
C LEU A 177 -14.88 7.94 -22.56
N ILE A 178 -15.46 8.37 -23.67
CA ILE A 178 -14.96 9.52 -24.43
C ILE A 178 -14.96 10.79 -23.57
N ARG A 179 -16.01 11.01 -22.78
CA ARG A 179 -16.06 12.16 -21.85
C ARG A 179 -14.93 12.10 -20.82
N MET A 180 -14.64 10.93 -20.27
CA MET A 180 -13.54 10.74 -19.32
C MET A 180 -12.18 11.08 -19.95
N HIS A 181 -11.93 10.60 -21.16
CA HIS A 181 -10.72 10.92 -21.90
C HIS A 181 -10.61 12.43 -22.21
N LEU A 182 -11.71 13.06 -22.62
CA LEU A 182 -11.75 14.51 -22.86
C LEU A 182 -11.45 15.30 -21.57
N ILE A 183 -11.98 14.87 -20.41
CA ILE A 183 -11.70 15.46 -19.11
C ILE A 183 -10.21 15.37 -18.80
N ASP A 184 -9.57 14.21 -19.02
CA ASP A 184 -8.14 14.04 -18.78
C ASP A 184 -7.28 14.91 -19.69
N VAL A 185 -7.61 14.98 -20.98
CA VAL A 185 -6.91 15.88 -21.91
C VAL A 185 -7.07 17.35 -21.51
N LEU A 186 -8.30 17.78 -21.15
CA LEU A 186 -8.59 19.15 -20.75
C LEU A 186 -7.93 19.53 -19.42
N SER A 187 -7.69 18.57 -18.50
CA SER A 187 -7.05 18.82 -17.21
C SER A 187 -5.64 19.44 -17.30
N ARG A 188 -5.03 19.38 -18.50
CA ARG A 188 -3.70 19.97 -18.77
C ARG A 188 -3.72 21.47 -19.01
N PHE A 189 -4.91 22.05 -19.23
CA PHE A 189 -5.10 23.46 -19.53
C PHE A 189 -5.66 24.19 -18.32
N ASN A 190 -4.82 24.98 -17.66
CA ASN A 190 -5.22 25.76 -16.49
C ASN A 190 -5.97 27.04 -16.93
N ARG A 191 -7.22 26.88 -17.35
CA ARG A 191 -8.07 27.95 -17.92
C ARG A 191 -9.42 28.01 -17.19
N PRO A 192 -10.00 29.21 -16.96
CA PRO A 192 -11.27 29.36 -16.27
C PRO A 192 -12.45 28.67 -16.97
N ASP A 193 -12.50 28.70 -18.32
CA ASP A 193 -13.55 28.05 -19.10
C ASP A 193 -13.48 26.51 -18.99
N VAL A 194 -12.28 25.95 -18.96
CA VAL A 194 -12.06 24.51 -18.70
C VAL A 194 -12.53 24.16 -17.30
N ALA A 195 -12.11 24.92 -16.29
CA ALA A 195 -12.54 24.68 -14.91
C ALA A 195 -14.06 24.69 -14.76
N SER A 196 -14.72 25.71 -15.31
CA SER A 196 -16.19 25.82 -15.29
C SER A 196 -16.87 24.63 -15.98
N ALA A 197 -16.30 24.16 -17.09
CA ALA A 197 -16.82 22.99 -17.80
C ALA A 197 -16.63 21.69 -16.98
N LEU A 198 -15.48 21.53 -16.29
CA LEU A 198 -15.22 20.41 -15.41
C LEU A 198 -16.11 20.43 -14.16
N GLU A 199 -16.37 21.61 -13.58
CA GLU A 199 -17.33 21.78 -12.49
C GLU A 199 -18.74 21.30 -12.89
N ASN A 200 -19.16 21.57 -14.12
CA ASN A 200 -20.44 21.07 -14.63
C ASN A 200 -20.44 19.51 -14.70
N GLN A 201 -19.30 18.86 -14.94
CA GLN A 201 -19.21 17.40 -14.94
C GLN A 201 -19.33 16.78 -13.53
N LEU A 202 -19.07 17.54 -12.46
CA LEU A 202 -19.31 17.12 -11.08
C LEU A 202 -20.79 16.80 -10.78
N ARG A 203 -21.72 17.29 -11.60
CA ARG A 203 -23.16 17.04 -11.50
C ARG A 203 -23.62 15.87 -12.39
N SER A 204 -22.71 15.14 -13.01
CA SER A 204 -23.04 14.00 -13.88
C SER A 204 -23.71 12.88 -13.09
N ASN A 205 -24.70 12.22 -13.67
CA ASN A 205 -25.30 11.00 -13.11
C ASN A 205 -24.30 9.82 -13.09
N ASN A 206 -23.25 9.85 -13.90
CA ASN A 206 -22.23 8.81 -13.95
C ASN A 206 -21.10 9.11 -12.95
N LYS A 207 -20.90 8.20 -11.98
CA LYS A 207 -19.88 8.34 -10.95
C LYS A 207 -18.45 8.45 -11.50
N MET A 208 -18.13 7.72 -12.57
CA MET A 208 -16.80 7.75 -13.18
C MET A 208 -16.47 9.13 -13.76
N ILE A 209 -17.47 9.82 -14.29
CA ILE A 209 -17.31 11.20 -14.80
C ILE A 209 -17.11 12.17 -13.63
N ARG A 210 -17.87 12.03 -12.53
CA ARG A 210 -17.67 12.87 -11.34
C ARG A 210 -16.27 12.70 -10.76
N GLN A 211 -15.78 11.44 -10.64
CA GLN A 211 -14.42 11.15 -10.19
C GLN A 211 -13.35 11.72 -11.13
N ALA A 212 -13.52 11.55 -12.45
CA ALA A 212 -12.59 12.12 -13.44
C ALA A 212 -12.54 13.65 -13.35
N ALA A 213 -13.70 14.31 -13.19
CA ALA A 213 -13.77 15.75 -13.05
C ALA A 213 -13.12 16.25 -11.75
N LEU A 214 -13.32 15.55 -10.61
CA LEU A 214 -12.65 15.86 -9.35
C LEU A 214 -11.12 15.73 -9.51
N ASN A 215 -10.65 14.63 -10.12
CA ASN A 215 -9.24 14.41 -10.36
C ASN A 215 -8.63 15.47 -11.29
N ALA A 216 -9.37 15.90 -12.30
CA ALA A 216 -8.94 16.97 -13.20
C ALA A 216 -8.82 18.31 -12.47
N LEU A 217 -9.85 18.69 -11.70
CA LEU A 217 -9.85 19.93 -10.92
C LEU A 217 -8.74 19.94 -9.85
N SER A 218 -8.40 18.80 -9.26
CA SER A 218 -7.30 18.70 -8.30
C SER A 218 -5.91 18.98 -8.87
N LYS A 219 -5.76 18.88 -10.20
CA LYS A 219 -4.49 19.18 -10.91
C LYS A 219 -4.39 20.65 -11.34
N MET A 220 -5.47 21.41 -11.27
CA MET A 220 -5.53 22.81 -11.71
C MET A 220 -5.24 23.74 -10.54
N ASP A 221 -4.34 24.71 -10.74
CA ASP A 221 -3.95 25.66 -9.69
C ASP A 221 -4.98 26.79 -9.51
N GLY A 222 -5.41 27.00 -8.26
CA GLY A 222 -6.22 28.16 -7.87
C GLY A 222 -7.63 28.20 -8.46
N VAL A 223 -8.11 27.10 -9.03
CA VAL A 223 -9.37 27.03 -9.76
C VAL A 223 -10.25 25.96 -9.14
N GLY A 224 -11.45 26.31 -8.77
CA GLY A 224 -12.47 25.39 -8.31
C GLY A 224 -13.49 26.02 -7.37
N ASN A 225 -14.76 25.75 -7.60
CA ASN A 225 -15.83 26.16 -6.71
C ASN A 225 -15.82 25.22 -5.48
N ILE A 226 -15.21 25.68 -4.38
CA ILE A 226 -15.10 24.89 -3.15
C ILE A 226 -16.45 24.44 -2.59
N GLU A 227 -17.51 25.25 -2.75
CA GLU A 227 -18.86 24.89 -2.34
C GLU A 227 -19.37 23.66 -3.11
N LEU A 228 -19.18 23.66 -4.43
CA LEU A 228 -19.59 22.56 -5.29
C LEU A 228 -18.76 21.29 -5.01
N ILE A 229 -17.44 21.44 -4.87
CA ILE A 229 -16.54 20.31 -4.57
C ILE A 229 -16.88 19.72 -3.20
N ALA A 230 -17.05 20.57 -2.17
CA ALA A 230 -17.44 20.12 -0.83
C ALA A 230 -18.84 19.46 -0.80
N SER A 231 -19.74 19.84 -1.70
CA SER A 231 -21.06 19.19 -1.77
C SER A 231 -20.96 17.71 -2.14
N LEU A 232 -19.87 17.29 -2.82
CA LEU A 232 -19.63 15.88 -3.17
C LEU A 232 -19.16 15.01 -1.98
N LEU A 233 -18.89 15.59 -0.82
CA LEU A 233 -18.78 14.84 0.45
C LEU A 233 -20.10 14.17 0.83
N ARG A 234 -21.21 14.57 0.20
CA ARG A 234 -22.56 13.99 0.32
C ARG A 234 -22.97 13.22 -0.94
N ASP A 235 -22.02 12.83 -1.79
CA ASP A 235 -22.31 12.05 -3.00
C ASP A 235 -22.89 10.68 -2.62
N PRO A 236 -23.85 10.15 -3.37
CA PRO A 236 -24.38 8.81 -3.10
C PRO A 236 -23.35 7.68 -3.31
N ASP A 237 -22.25 7.97 -4.00
CA ASP A 237 -21.17 7.01 -4.24
C ASP A 237 -19.96 7.34 -3.37
N VAL A 238 -19.53 6.38 -2.59
CA VAL A 238 -18.48 6.54 -1.57
C VAL A 238 -17.09 6.77 -2.18
N ASP A 239 -16.81 6.21 -3.36
CA ASP A 239 -15.55 6.47 -4.06
C ASP A 239 -15.47 7.94 -4.51
N VAL A 240 -16.62 8.55 -4.87
CA VAL A 240 -16.70 9.97 -5.17
C VAL A 240 -16.51 10.80 -3.90
N GLN A 241 -17.12 10.41 -2.77
CA GLN A 241 -16.91 11.07 -1.48
C GLN A 241 -15.43 11.05 -1.08
N SER A 242 -14.78 9.87 -1.15
CA SER A 242 -13.36 9.73 -0.82
C SER A 242 -12.49 10.65 -1.69
N LYS A 243 -12.78 10.69 -2.98
CA LYS A 243 -12.06 11.58 -3.89
C LYS A 243 -12.32 13.06 -3.61
N ALA A 244 -13.54 13.40 -3.19
CA ALA A 244 -13.86 14.77 -2.79
C ALA A 244 -13.08 15.18 -1.53
N VAL A 245 -12.91 14.29 -0.53
CA VAL A 245 -12.04 14.52 0.63
C VAL A 245 -10.63 14.90 0.19
N ASP A 246 -10.00 14.08 -0.67
CA ASP A 246 -8.64 14.33 -1.16
C ASP A 246 -8.52 15.72 -1.81
N VAL A 247 -9.50 16.06 -2.65
CA VAL A 247 -9.48 17.32 -3.40
C VAL A 247 -9.72 18.52 -2.47
N VAL A 248 -10.67 18.44 -1.55
CA VAL A 248 -10.97 19.51 -0.58
C VAL A 248 -9.79 19.77 0.35
N VAL A 249 -9.14 18.70 0.84
CA VAL A 249 -7.92 18.79 1.67
C VAL A 249 -6.78 19.42 0.88
N LYS A 250 -6.53 18.95 -0.35
CA LYS A 250 -5.47 19.50 -1.20
C LYS A 250 -5.66 20.97 -1.53
N LEU A 251 -6.89 21.40 -1.81
CA LEU A 251 -7.21 22.80 -2.10
C LEU A 251 -7.03 23.70 -0.87
N ASN A 252 -7.25 23.17 0.33
CA ASN A 252 -7.14 23.88 1.62
C ASN A 252 -7.68 25.31 1.60
N HIS A 253 -8.88 25.47 1.02
CA HIS A 253 -9.47 26.80 0.78
C HIS A 253 -9.96 27.41 2.11
N PRO A 254 -9.76 28.71 2.39
CA PRO A 254 -10.17 29.34 3.65
C PRO A 254 -11.65 29.20 4.02
N GLN A 255 -12.53 29.02 3.04
CA GLN A 255 -13.97 28.84 3.27
C GLN A 255 -14.38 27.38 3.42
N THR A 256 -13.46 26.43 3.36
CA THR A 256 -13.77 24.99 3.40
C THR A 256 -14.65 24.63 4.59
N ILE A 257 -14.31 25.06 5.79
CA ILE A 257 -15.05 24.71 7.03
C ILE A 257 -16.53 25.06 6.91
N LYS A 258 -16.86 26.25 6.37
CA LYS A 258 -18.26 26.66 6.19
C LYS A 258 -19.06 25.69 5.35
N HIS A 259 -18.43 25.11 4.31
CA HIS A 259 -19.07 24.19 3.38
C HIS A 259 -19.09 22.74 3.86
N LEU A 260 -18.34 22.40 4.96
CA LEU A 260 -18.39 21.08 5.60
C LEU A 260 -19.58 20.88 6.54
N ILE A 261 -20.13 21.96 7.12
CA ILE A 261 -21.21 21.89 8.11
C ILE A 261 -22.43 21.08 7.63
N PRO A 262 -22.92 21.25 6.38
CA PRO A 262 -24.03 20.44 5.89
C PRO A 262 -23.71 18.93 5.84
N ALA A 263 -22.47 18.55 5.52
CA ALA A 263 -22.05 17.15 5.47
C ALA A 263 -21.84 16.58 6.88
N LEU A 264 -21.37 17.36 7.85
CA LEU A 264 -21.27 16.94 9.27
C LEU A 264 -22.62 16.68 9.93
N LYS A 265 -23.70 17.23 9.39
CA LYS A 265 -25.06 17.07 9.90
C LYS A 265 -25.94 16.21 9.01
N ASP A 266 -25.34 15.51 8.06
CA ASP A 266 -26.09 14.66 7.15
C ASP A 266 -26.62 13.42 7.88
N GLU A 267 -27.77 12.91 7.44
CA GLU A 267 -28.34 11.66 7.98
C GLU A 267 -27.43 10.45 7.65
N ASN A 268 -26.74 10.50 6.50
CA ASN A 268 -25.84 9.46 6.07
C ASN A 268 -24.49 9.55 6.81
N GLU A 269 -24.12 8.50 7.52
CA GLU A 269 -22.88 8.43 8.26
C GLU A 269 -21.62 8.59 7.38
N TYR A 270 -21.62 8.11 6.14
CA TYR A 270 -20.48 8.28 5.22
C TYR A 270 -20.24 9.74 4.87
N SER A 271 -21.29 10.54 4.73
CA SER A 271 -21.17 11.99 4.55
C SER A 271 -20.55 12.66 5.77
N ARG A 272 -20.97 12.27 6.98
CA ARG A 272 -20.41 12.80 8.24
C ARG A 272 -18.95 12.36 8.42
N ARG A 273 -18.62 11.08 8.08
CA ARG A 273 -17.24 10.55 8.07
C ARG A 273 -16.35 11.34 7.12
N ALA A 274 -16.80 11.60 5.89
CA ALA A 274 -16.07 12.39 4.91
C ALA A 274 -15.77 13.82 5.41
N ALA A 275 -16.77 14.46 6.03
CA ALA A 275 -16.63 15.81 6.54
C ALA A 275 -15.67 15.89 7.73
N VAL A 276 -15.77 14.97 8.71
CA VAL A 276 -14.86 14.95 9.87
C VAL A 276 -13.42 14.62 9.44
N GLU A 277 -13.23 13.80 8.42
CA GLU A 277 -11.90 13.50 7.88
C GLU A 277 -11.24 14.76 7.29
N VAL A 278 -11.98 15.55 6.52
CA VAL A 278 -11.47 16.84 6.04
C VAL A 278 -11.09 17.75 7.21
N LEU A 279 -11.90 17.80 8.28
CA LEU A 279 -11.59 18.61 9.46
C LEU A 279 -10.35 18.08 10.21
N ASN A 280 -10.17 16.77 10.25
CA ASN A 280 -8.99 16.15 10.84
C ASN A 280 -7.70 16.53 10.09
N GLU A 281 -7.74 16.52 8.76
CA GLU A 281 -6.59 16.86 7.92
C GLU A 281 -6.25 18.35 7.91
N ILE A 282 -7.28 19.23 7.93
CA ILE A 282 -7.07 20.67 7.87
C ILE A 282 -6.71 21.28 9.25
N GLY A 283 -7.25 20.72 10.31
CA GLY A 283 -6.84 21.00 11.71
C GLY A 283 -6.87 22.47 12.15
N THR A 284 -7.97 23.21 11.92
CA THR A 284 -8.02 24.63 12.27
C THR A 284 -8.78 24.92 13.58
N PRO A 285 -8.38 25.95 14.36
CA PRO A 285 -9.09 26.34 15.60
C PRO A 285 -10.56 26.76 15.39
N ASP A 286 -10.94 27.11 14.18
CA ASP A 286 -12.31 27.52 13.86
C ASP A 286 -13.28 26.34 13.83
N SER A 287 -12.75 25.10 13.62
CA SER A 287 -13.55 23.86 13.62
C SER A 287 -13.80 23.25 15.00
N ILE A 288 -13.20 23.79 16.07
CA ILE A 288 -13.29 23.22 17.44
C ILE A 288 -14.74 22.99 17.87
N LYS A 289 -15.64 23.96 17.61
CA LYS A 289 -17.05 23.85 18.02
C LYS A 289 -17.76 22.67 17.34
N ASP A 290 -17.53 22.52 16.02
CA ASP A 290 -18.19 21.50 15.22
C ASP A 290 -17.59 20.12 15.52
N LEU A 291 -16.28 20.04 15.76
CA LEU A 291 -15.61 18.83 16.23
C LEU A 291 -16.07 18.38 17.63
N LEU A 292 -16.28 19.31 18.56
CA LEU A 292 -16.85 18.99 19.89
C LEU A 292 -18.29 18.44 19.78
N GLN A 293 -19.06 18.85 18.78
CA GLN A 293 -20.35 18.25 18.49
C GLN A 293 -20.18 16.85 17.87
N ALA A 294 -19.22 16.67 16.95
CA ALA A 294 -18.93 15.41 16.29
C ALA A 294 -18.39 14.33 17.25
N VAL A 295 -17.76 14.71 18.38
CA VAL A 295 -17.41 13.75 19.47
C VAL A 295 -18.66 13.07 20.08
N ARG A 296 -19.85 13.63 19.87
CA ARG A 296 -21.15 13.10 20.35
C ARG A 296 -21.95 12.42 19.24
N ASP A 297 -21.34 12.14 18.09
CA ASP A 297 -22.01 11.51 16.95
C ASP A 297 -22.38 10.07 17.30
N ASP A 298 -23.50 9.58 16.74
CA ASP A 298 -23.90 8.19 16.91
C ASP A 298 -22.90 7.22 16.25
N ASP A 299 -22.23 7.67 15.18
CA ASP A 299 -21.22 6.90 14.50
C ASP A 299 -19.88 6.97 15.23
N TRP A 300 -19.35 5.81 15.62
CA TRP A 300 -18.09 5.70 16.37
C TRP A 300 -16.88 6.25 15.62
N TRP A 301 -16.85 6.11 14.26
CA TRP A 301 -15.75 6.62 13.44
C TRP A 301 -15.70 8.14 13.45
N VAL A 302 -16.90 8.77 13.33
CA VAL A 302 -17.02 10.24 13.42
C VAL A 302 -16.52 10.73 14.79
N ARG A 303 -16.90 10.02 15.90
CA ARG A 303 -16.40 10.38 17.24
C ARG A 303 -14.89 10.26 17.34
N ALA A 304 -14.31 9.13 16.90
CA ALA A 304 -12.88 8.89 16.96
C ALA A 304 -12.09 9.93 16.15
N ARG A 305 -12.51 10.22 14.91
CA ARG A 305 -11.83 11.21 14.06
C ARG A 305 -11.99 12.64 14.57
N ALA A 306 -13.12 12.98 15.15
CA ALA A 306 -13.30 14.26 15.82
C ALA A 306 -12.37 14.40 17.02
N ALA A 307 -12.16 13.33 17.78
CA ALA A 307 -11.22 13.33 18.89
C ALA A 307 -9.76 13.49 18.42
N ASP A 308 -9.35 12.77 17.37
CA ASP A 308 -8.03 12.91 16.74
C ASP A 308 -7.79 14.35 16.27
N ALA A 309 -8.75 14.95 15.56
CA ALA A 309 -8.68 16.31 15.08
C ALA A 309 -8.55 17.33 16.23
N LEU A 310 -9.34 17.16 17.28
CA LEU A 310 -9.24 18.01 18.48
C LEU A 310 -7.88 17.86 19.18
N ALA A 311 -7.36 16.65 19.25
CA ALA A 311 -6.03 16.37 19.81
C ALA A 311 -4.92 17.06 19.02
N GLN A 312 -4.98 17.03 17.69
CA GLN A 312 -4.03 17.70 16.79
C GLN A 312 -4.10 19.23 16.91
N ILE A 313 -5.32 19.80 16.93
CA ILE A 313 -5.51 21.25 17.13
C ILE A 313 -4.95 21.68 18.48
N GLY A 314 -5.22 20.91 19.54
CA GLY A 314 -4.69 21.12 20.88
C GLY A 314 -5.01 22.50 21.46
N GLY A 315 -4.20 22.89 22.43
CA GLY A 315 -4.23 24.23 23.02
C GLY A 315 -5.35 24.48 24.02
N PRO A 316 -5.33 25.69 24.66
CA PRO A 316 -6.21 26.00 25.80
C PRO A 316 -7.70 25.85 25.54
N ARG A 317 -8.16 26.17 24.33
CA ARG A 317 -9.60 26.12 23.97
C ARG A 317 -10.10 24.67 23.94
N VAL A 318 -9.34 23.79 23.31
CA VAL A 318 -9.67 22.35 23.24
C VAL A 318 -9.66 21.76 24.64
N VAL A 319 -8.56 21.89 25.37
CA VAL A 319 -8.40 21.32 26.72
C VAL A 319 -9.53 21.77 27.66
N ASN A 320 -9.85 23.07 27.72
CA ASN A 320 -10.92 23.59 28.58
C ASN A 320 -12.33 23.05 28.20
N ALA A 321 -12.57 22.78 26.92
CA ALA A 321 -13.83 22.19 26.47
C ALA A 321 -13.89 20.68 26.81
N VAL A 322 -12.83 19.96 26.55
CA VAL A 322 -12.72 18.50 26.74
C VAL A 322 -12.71 18.12 28.23
N MET A 323 -12.14 18.95 29.11
CA MET A 323 -12.22 18.77 30.58
C MET A 323 -13.67 18.68 31.11
N LYS A 324 -14.64 19.20 30.37
CA LYS A 324 -16.07 19.04 30.72
C LYS A 324 -16.62 17.69 30.25
N LEU A 325 -16.15 17.19 29.12
CA LEU A 325 -16.60 15.94 28.53
C LEU A 325 -16.13 14.70 29.31
N ILE A 326 -15.04 14.81 30.06
CA ILE A 326 -14.52 13.70 30.90
C ILE A 326 -15.49 13.31 32.04
N LYS A 327 -16.49 14.14 32.29
CA LYS A 327 -17.56 13.90 33.30
C LYS A 327 -18.91 13.63 32.66
N ASP A 328 -18.96 13.32 31.41
CA ASP A 328 -20.19 13.01 30.69
C ASP A 328 -20.80 11.69 31.18
N ASP A 329 -22.12 11.59 31.16
CA ASP A 329 -22.81 10.35 31.57
C ASP A 329 -22.52 9.20 30.60
N ASP A 330 -22.30 9.52 29.32
CA ASP A 330 -21.95 8.56 28.26
C ASP A 330 -20.46 8.16 28.36
N GLN A 331 -20.22 6.87 28.60
CA GLN A 331 -18.85 6.32 28.66
C GLN A 331 -18.05 6.52 27.37
N GLU A 332 -18.68 6.48 26.19
CA GLU A 332 -17.98 6.67 24.91
C GLU A 332 -17.47 8.11 24.76
N ILE A 333 -18.25 9.08 25.26
CA ILE A 333 -17.80 10.49 25.30
C ILE A 333 -16.66 10.65 26.29
N ARG A 334 -16.71 10.01 27.47
CA ARG A 334 -15.60 10.05 28.43
C ARG A 334 -14.34 9.41 27.86
N ARG A 335 -14.47 8.27 27.14
CA ARG A 335 -13.34 7.64 26.40
C ARG A 335 -12.72 8.58 25.39
N ALA A 336 -13.53 9.22 24.55
CA ALA A 336 -13.04 10.20 23.58
C ALA A 336 -12.33 11.39 24.29
N ALA A 337 -12.92 11.90 25.37
CA ALA A 337 -12.35 12.98 26.14
C ALA A 337 -10.98 12.62 26.72
N ILE A 338 -10.82 11.44 27.30
CA ILE A 338 -9.56 11.00 27.90
C ILE A 338 -8.46 10.82 26.84
N GLU A 339 -8.80 10.32 25.65
CA GLU A 339 -7.83 10.19 24.54
C GLU A 339 -7.34 11.56 24.07
N ILE A 340 -8.22 12.56 23.94
CA ILE A 340 -7.83 13.92 23.57
C ILE A 340 -6.91 14.52 24.65
N LEU A 341 -7.23 14.34 25.93
CA LEU A 341 -6.42 14.87 27.03
C LEU A 341 -5.06 14.16 27.13
N ASN A 342 -5.02 12.85 26.88
CA ASN A 342 -3.78 12.08 26.81
C ASN A 342 -2.90 12.56 25.66
N ALA A 343 -3.44 12.76 24.48
CA ALA A 343 -2.69 13.22 23.32
C ALA A 343 -2.19 14.68 23.47
N THR A 344 -2.98 15.57 24.10
CA THR A 344 -2.59 16.97 24.27
C THR A 344 -1.53 17.19 25.34
N LYS A 345 -1.39 16.26 26.31
CA LYS A 345 -0.41 16.31 27.43
C LYS A 345 -0.40 17.63 28.19
N ASP A 346 -1.54 18.29 28.32
CA ASP A 346 -1.64 19.62 28.89
C ASP A 346 -1.75 19.56 30.42
N PRO A 347 -0.82 20.20 31.16
CA PRO A 347 -0.81 20.18 32.66
C PRO A 347 -2.09 20.70 33.31
N ARG A 348 -2.90 21.50 32.60
CA ARG A 348 -4.17 22.04 33.14
C ARG A 348 -5.21 20.94 33.33
N ALA A 349 -5.10 19.82 32.65
CA ALA A 349 -6.01 18.68 32.79
C ALA A 349 -5.70 17.82 34.04
N TYR A 350 -4.62 18.10 34.78
CA TYR A 350 -4.14 17.27 35.88
C TYR A 350 -5.23 16.84 36.86
N ASP A 351 -6.02 17.80 37.41
CA ASP A 351 -7.04 17.49 38.44
C ASP A 351 -8.18 16.60 37.87
N GLN A 352 -8.56 16.80 36.60
CA GLN A 352 -9.57 16.00 35.94
C GLN A 352 -9.04 14.60 35.63
N LEU A 353 -7.82 14.46 35.17
CA LEU A 353 -7.17 13.18 34.95
C LEU A 353 -7.01 12.40 36.27
N LEU A 354 -6.62 13.09 37.35
CA LEU A 354 -6.51 12.47 38.67
C LEU A 354 -7.88 11.96 39.16
N ALA A 355 -8.97 12.67 38.89
CA ALA A 355 -10.33 12.21 39.22
C ALA A 355 -10.72 11.01 38.35
N ALA A 356 -10.33 11.02 37.05
CA ALA A 356 -10.64 9.95 36.10
C ALA A 356 -9.92 8.63 36.38
N THR A 357 -8.86 8.62 37.20
CA THR A 357 -8.28 7.34 37.68
C THR A 357 -9.22 6.51 38.53
N LYS A 358 -10.39 7.07 38.91
CA LYS A 358 -11.45 6.40 39.70
C LYS A 358 -12.75 6.19 38.88
N ASP A 359 -12.72 6.38 37.57
CA ASP A 359 -13.88 6.21 36.70
C ASP A 359 -14.40 4.77 36.77
N ASP A 360 -15.71 4.57 36.58
CA ASP A 360 -16.31 3.24 36.53
C ASP A 360 -15.86 2.43 35.30
N ASP A 361 -15.51 3.13 34.21
CA ASP A 361 -15.00 2.51 32.99
C ASP A 361 -13.48 2.25 33.10
N TRP A 362 -13.09 0.99 32.88
CA TRP A 362 -11.68 0.58 33.02
C TRP A 362 -10.75 1.29 32.05
N TRP A 363 -11.22 1.53 30.80
CA TRP A 363 -10.44 2.20 29.76
C TRP A 363 -10.11 3.65 30.15
N VAL A 364 -11.12 4.37 30.65
CA VAL A 364 -10.94 5.74 31.15
C VAL A 364 -9.93 5.77 32.29
N ARG A 365 -9.98 4.82 33.25
CA ARG A 365 -9.03 4.74 34.36
C ARG A 365 -7.60 4.56 33.88
N GLU A 366 -7.36 3.56 33.01
CA GLU A 366 -6.00 3.27 32.53
C GLU A 366 -5.44 4.41 31.69
N ARG A 367 -6.24 4.98 30.81
CA ARG A 367 -5.83 6.13 30.01
C ARG A 367 -5.58 7.39 30.85
N ALA A 368 -6.29 7.57 31.93
CA ALA A 368 -6.01 8.64 32.90
C ALA A 368 -4.64 8.48 33.55
N VAL A 369 -4.27 7.24 33.91
CA VAL A 369 -2.94 6.93 34.46
C VAL A 369 -1.85 7.20 33.43
N ASP A 370 -2.02 6.75 32.18
CA ASP A 370 -1.10 7.02 31.08
C ASP A 370 -0.93 8.54 30.85
N ALA A 371 -2.05 9.28 30.78
CA ALA A 371 -2.05 10.71 30.56
C ALA A 371 -1.33 11.48 31.68
N LEU A 372 -1.52 11.09 32.96
CA LEU A 372 -0.78 11.66 34.09
C LEU A 372 0.72 11.38 33.97
N ALA A 373 1.09 10.18 33.51
CA ALA A 373 2.49 9.82 33.28
C ALA A 373 3.13 10.64 32.15
N GLU A 374 2.37 10.91 31.08
CA GLU A 374 2.84 11.73 29.96
C GLU A 374 2.96 13.23 30.30
N ILE A 375 2.07 13.75 31.15
CA ILE A 375 2.19 15.14 31.67
C ILE A 375 3.46 15.32 32.50
N GLY A 376 3.92 14.28 33.19
CA GLY A 376 5.16 14.32 33.95
C GLY A 376 5.02 14.98 35.34
N ASP A 377 3.81 15.16 35.87
CA ASP A 377 3.60 15.81 37.14
C ASP A 377 3.72 14.83 38.30
N THR A 378 4.79 14.97 39.06
CA THR A 378 5.13 14.08 40.20
C THR A 378 4.11 14.11 41.36
N ARG A 379 3.19 15.08 41.42
CA ARG A 379 2.09 15.12 42.39
C ARG A 379 1.15 13.90 42.24
N ALA A 380 1.14 13.22 41.10
CA ALA A 380 0.36 12.00 40.87
C ALA A 380 0.93 10.77 41.61
N VAL A 381 2.23 10.76 41.94
CA VAL A 381 2.94 9.61 42.53
C VAL A 381 2.25 9.04 43.79
N PRO A 382 1.81 9.83 44.79
CA PRO A 382 1.12 9.26 45.95
C PRO A 382 -0.19 8.55 45.60
N THR A 383 -0.99 9.13 44.72
CA THR A 383 -2.26 8.53 44.29
C THR A 383 -2.04 7.24 43.49
N LEU A 384 -1.13 7.24 42.51
CA LEU A 384 -0.76 6.07 41.74
C LEU A 384 -0.17 4.96 42.61
N THR A 385 0.67 5.34 43.63
CA THR A 385 1.21 4.37 44.57
C THR A 385 0.13 3.73 45.45
N ALA A 386 -0.92 4.50 45.79
CA ALA A 386 -2.08 3.96 46.52
C ALA A 386 -2.97 3.03 45.69
N MET A 387 -2.95 3.12 44.37
CA MET A 387 -3.72 2.24 43.44
C MET A 387 -3.09 0.85 43.33
N LEU A 388 -1.80 0.68 43.56
CA LEU A 388 -1.12 -0.60 43.46
C LEU A 388 -1.74 -1.67 44.38
N GLY A 389 -2.09 -2.81 43.83
CA GLY A 389 -2.70 -3.94 44.52
C GLY A 389 -4.21 -3.80 44.73
N GLN A 390 -4.86 -2.72 44.22
CA GLN A 390 -6.33 -2.59 44.28
C GLN A 390 -7.01 -3.33 43.11
N ASN A 391 -6.35 -3.43 41.96
CA ASN A 391 -6.84 -4.12 40.77
C ASN A 391 -5.67 -4.70 39.96
N GLU A 392 -5.49 -6.01 40.04
CA GLU A 392 -4.41 -6.73 39.35
C GLU A 392 -4.31 -6.44 37.85
N LYS A 393 -5.44 -6.18 37.18
CA LYS A 393 -5.44 -5.87 35.73
C LYS A 393 -4.87 -4.50 35.41
N SER A 394 -5.04 -3.51 36.27
CA SER A 394 -4.54 -2.15 36.06
C SER A 394 -3.15 -1.94 36.64
N ASP A 395 -2.66 -2.84 37.46
CA ASP A 395 -1.36 -2.72 38.13
C ASP A 395 -0.18 -2.54 37.16
N PRO A 396 -0.09 -3.24 35.99
CA PRO A 396 0.99 -3.02 35.03
C PRO A 396 1.08 -1.58 34.54
N THR A 397 -0.06 -0.97 34.20
CA THR A 397 -0.15 0.42 33.74
C THR A 397 0.27 1.39 34.85
N VAL A 398 -0.17 1.15 36.09
CA VAL A 398 0.20 1.97 37.23
C VAL A 398 1.69 1.85 37.52
N VAL A 399 2.28 0.65 37.47
CA VAL A 399 3.71 0.42 37.64
C VAL A 399 4.53 1.14 36.58
N ARG A 400 4.11 1.07 35.32
CA ARG A 400 4.74 1.77 34.21
C ARG A 400 4.69 3.29 34.40
N ALA A 401 3.55 3.83 34.81
CA ALA A 401 3.38 5.24 35.08
C ALA A 401 4.29 5.70 36.25
N LEU A 402 4.39 4.91 37.31
CA LEU A 402 5.31 5.16 38.42
C LEU A 402 6.78 5.07 37.99
N GLY A 403 7.11 4.19 37.03
CA GLY A 403 8.44 4.12 36.41
C GLY A 403 8.85 5.40 35.72
N LYS A 404 7.89 6.11 35.10
CA LYS A 404 8.12 7.40 34.44
C LYS A 404 8.14 8.58 35.40
N LEU A 405 7.24 8.61 36.36
CA LEU A 405 6.99 9.76 37.25
C LEU A 405 7.69 9.69 38.60
N GLY A 406 7.94 8.47 39.04
CA GLY A 406 8.39 8.21 40.40
C GLY A 406 9.82 8.68 40.69
N ASN A 407 10.19 8.51 41.94
CA ASN A 407 11.54 8.69 42.43
C ASN A 407 11.90 7.48 43.32
N SER A 408 13.07 7.50 43.94
CA SER A 408 13.53 6.39 44.80
C SER A 408 12.57 6.01 45.93
N SER A 409 11.65 6.90 46.34
CA SER A 409 10.68 6.63 47.43
C SER A 409 9.67 5.53 47.10
N VAL A 410 9.38 5.26 45.82
CA VAL A 410 8.45 4.20 45.41
C VAL A 410 9.16 2.84 45.21
N VAL A 411 10.49 2.84 45.10
CA VAL A 411 11.31 1.64 44.88
C VAL A 411 11.03 0.52 45.85
N PRO A 412 10.89 0.72 47.19
CA PRO A 412 10.60 -0.39 48.11
C PRO A 412 9.32 -1.14 47.79
N LYS A 413 8.25 -0.41 47.36
CA LYS A 413 6.97 -1.01 47.00
C LYS A 413 7.03 -1.73 45.63
N LEU A 414 7.70 -1.14 44.64
CA LEU A 414 7.94 -1.77 43.35
C LEU A 414 8.84 -3.02 43.46
N ALA A 415 9.85 -2.98 44.32
CA ALA A 415 10.72 -4.12 44.59
C ALA A 415 9.98 -5.33 45.21
N THR A 416 8.91 -5.07 45.98
CA THR A 416 8.02 -6.16 46.46
C THR A 416 7.21 -6.76 45.29
N LEU A 417 6.75 -5.93 44.37
CA LEU A 417 6.00 -6.40 43.20
C LEU A 417 6.85 -7.20 42.19
N MET A 418 8.16 -6.99 42.14
CA MET A 418 9.09 -7.83 41.35
C MET A 418 9.04 -9.31 41.79
N GLU A 419 8.72 -9.58 43.06
CA GLU A 419 8.71 -10.92 43.65
C GLU A 419 7.33 -11.54 43.72
N SER A 420 6.28 -10.73 44.00
CA SER A 420 4.94 -11.20 44.37
C SER A 420 3.83 -10.84 43.40
N GLY A 421 4.09 -10.06 42.35
CA GLY A 421 3.11 -9.67 41.36
C GLY A 421 2.83 -10.76 40.30
N GLY A 422 1.76 -10.61 39.54
CA GLY A 422 1.57 -11.36 38.32
C GLY A 422 2.73 -11.12 37.34
N ARG A 423 2.92 -12.02 36.36
CA ARG A 423 4.10 -11.97 35.45
C ARG A 423 4.32 -10.58 34.85
N GLU A 424 3.27 -9.97 34.31
CA GLU A 424 3.34 -8.67 33.65
C GLU A 424 3.70 -7.54 34.63
N VAL A 425 3.06 -7.53 35.81
CA VAL A 425 3.40 -6.59 36.90
C VAL A 425 4.87 -6.71 37.30
N ARG A 426 5.38 -7.94 37.39
CA ARG A 426 6.80 -8.22 37.74
C ARG A 426 7.73 -7.66 36.65
N VAL A 427 7.43 -7.88 35.36
CA VAL A 427 8.24 -7.34 34.27
C VAL A 427 8.29 -5.82 34.31
N GLU A 428 7.15 -5.15 34.47
CA GLU A 428 7.10 -3.69 34.53
C GLU A 428 7.76 -3.16 35.82
N ALA A 429 7.62 -3.87 36.94
CA ALA A 429 8.29 -3.50 38.21
C ALA A 429 9.82 -3.61 38.11
N ILE A 430 10.35 -4.65 37.45
CA ILE A 430 11.77 -4.80 37.15
C ILE A 430 12.29 -3.59 36.36
N LYS A 431 11.63 -3.21 35.31
CA LYS A 431 11.98 -2.05 34.48
C LYS A 431 11.92 -0.73 35.27
N ALA A 432 10.83 -0.52 36.03
CA ALA A 432 10.61 0.69 36.79
C ALA A 432 11.64 0.84 37.92
N VAL A 433 11.96 -0.23 38.63
CA VAL A 433 12.98 -0.22 39.71
C VAL A 433 14.36 0.12 39.16
N ALA A 434 14.76 -0.46 38.00
CA ALA A 434 16.05 -0.13 37.39
C ALA A 434 16.17 1.34 36.99
N MET A 435 15.05 1.97 36.61
CA MET A 435 15.02 3.40 36.29
C MET A 435 15.04 4.32 37.52
N LEU A 436 14.43 3.92 38.62
CA LEU A 436 14.16 4.79 39.77
C LEU A 436 15.09 4.61 40.98
N VAL A 437 15.79 3.48 41.07
CA VAL A 437 16.67 3.20 42.23
C VAL A 437 17.79 4.21 42.30
N ASP A 438 18.13 4.63 43.55
CA ASP A 438 19.28 5.45 43.81
C ASP A 438 20.55 4.59 44.10
N GLU A 439 21.71 5.23 44.15
CA GLU A 439 23.00 4.56 44.32
C GLU A 439 23.07 3.74 45.62
N GLY A 440 22.41 4.23 46.67
CA GLY A 440 22.41 3.58 47.97
C GLY A 440 21.64 2.26 48.01
N HIS A 441 20.63 2.10 47.13
CA HIS A 441 19.79 0.90 47.05
C HIS A 441 20.12 0.02 45.85
N ALA A 442 20.99 0.46 44.93
CA ALA A 442 21.32 -0.23 43.70
C ALA A 442 21.87 -1.65 43.91
N ALA A 443 22.71 -1.84 44.95
CA ALA A 443 23.29 -3.16 45.30
C ALA A 443 22.18 -4.16 45.68
N ALA A 444 21.25 -3.79 46.53
CA ALA A 444 20.16 -4.65 47.00
C ALA A 444 19.18 -5.00 45.86
N VAL A 445 18.96 -4.06 44.94
CA VAL A 445 18.14 -4.32 43.72
C VAL A 445 18.86 -5.25 42.81
N ARG A 446 20.18 -5.10 42.60
CA ARG A 446 20.99 -5.99 41.77
C ARG A 446 20.93 -7.45 42.25
N ASP A 447 21.06 -7.66 43.59
CA ASP A 447 20.97 -9.01 44.18
C ASP A 447 19.62 -9.66 43.86
N LYS A 448 18.51 -8.91 43.90
CA LYS A 448 17.18 -9.39 43.52
C LYS A 448 17.07 -9.68 42.03
N LEU A 449 17.64 -8.87 41.14
CA LEU A 449 17.66 -9.10 39.69
C LEU A 449 18.43 -10.36 39.33
N VAL A 450 19.58 -10.61 39.99
CA VAL A 450 20.34 -11.85 39.80
C VAL A 450 19.53 -13.07 40.25
N ALA A 451 18.79 -12.99 41.34
CA ALA A 451 17.89 -14.08 41.74
C ALA A 451 16.75 -14.32 40.76
N ILE A 452 16.19 -13.28 40.16
CA ILE A 452 15.16 -13.39 39.12
C ILE A 452 15.74 -13.96 37.82
N GLN A 453 16.94 -13.56 37.42
CA GLN A 453 17.66 -14.07 36.25
C GLN A 453 17.90 -15.60 36.35
N GLN A 454 18.22 -16.07 37.53
CA GLN A 454 18.43 -17.51 37.81
C GLN A 454 17.10 -18.30 37.92
N GLY A 455 15.98 -17.62 37.96
CA GLY A 455 14.66 -18.19 37.95
C GLY A 455 14.30 -18.86 36.60
N GLY A 456 13.37 -19.81 36.65
CA GLY A 456 13.00 -20.56 35.43
C GLY A 456 12.13 -19.81 34.40
N ASP A 457 11.74 -18.57 34.66
CA ASP A 457 10.90 -17.77 33.76
C ASP A 457 11.75 -16.90 32.85
N LYS A 458 11.82 -17.25 31.56
CA LYS A 458 12.65 -16.58 30.55
C LYS A 458 12.34 -15.08 30.39
N GLN A 459 11.05 -14.69 30.38
CA GLN A 459 10.69 -13.27 30.24
C GLN A 459 11.16 -12.42 31.41
N LEU A 460 11.08 -12.96 32.61
CA LEU A 460 11.56 -12.26 33.80
C LEU A 460 13.09 -12.21 33.82
N ALA A 461 13.75 -13.25 33.33
CA ALA A 461 15.22 -13.28 33.20
C ALA A 461 15.68 -12.22 32.16
N ASP A 462 15.08 -12.18 30.97
CA ASP A 462 15.40 -11.19 29.93
C ASP A 462 15.15 -9.73 30.44
N ALA A 463 14.04 -9.51 31.19
CA ALA A 463 13.77 -8.21 31.79
C ALA A 463 14.80 -7.85 32.88
N ALA A 464 15.27 -8.82 33.67
CA ALA A 464 16.28 -8.63 34.68
C ALA A 464 17.66 -8.33 34.05
N ASP A 465 18.02 -8.97 32.93
CA ASP A 465 19.25 -8.68 32.18
C ASP A 465 19.25 -7.24 31.66
N LEU A 466 18.16 -6.79 31.01
CA LEU A 466 18.03 -5.41 30.54
C LEU A 466 18.06 -4.39 31.73
N ALA A 467 17.45 -4.75 32.85
CA ALA A 467 17.47 -3.93 34.05
C ALA A 467 18.88 -3.82 34.64
N MET A 468 19.67 -4.90 34.64
CA MET A 468 21.07 -4.87 35.08
C MET A 468 21.94 -4.01 34.17
N GLU A 469 21.78 -4.14 32.85
CA GLU A 469 22.45 -3.27 31.88
C GLU A 469 22.10 -1.79 32.10
N THR A 470 20.82 -1.50 32.38
CA THR A 470 20.36 -0.14 32.72
C THR A 470 21.02 0.39 33.97
N LEU A 471 21.13 -0.43 35.03
CA LEU A 471 21.84 -0.07 36.28
C LEU A 471 23.32 0.18 36.05
N GLU A 472 23.98 -0.71 35.28
CA GLU A 472 25.39 -0.55 34.93
C GLU A 472 25.63 0.73 34.12
N THR A 473 24.76 1.03 33.17
CA THR A 473 24.87 2.26 32.39
C THR A 473 24.66 3.52 33.23
N ARG A 474 23.68 3.52 34.13
CA ARG A 474 23.37 4.68 35.02
C ARG A 474 24.46 4.95 36.01
N PHE A 475 25.01 3.90 36.65
CA PHE A 475 25.97 4.05 37.74
C PHE A 475 27.42 4.00 37.24
N SER A 476 27.75 3.36 36.13
CA SER A 476 29.08 3.46 35.51
C SER A 476 29.35 4.85 34.91
N ALA A 477 28.31 5.57 34.46
CA ALA A 477 28.50 6.95 34.04
C ALA A 477 28.89 7.88 35.18
N ALA A 478 28.38 7.65 36.39
CA ALA A 478 28.78 8.40 37.60
C ALA A 478 30.23 8.08 38.01
N VAL A 479 30.65 6.83 37.90
CA VAL A 479 32.04 6.41 38.12
C VAL A 479 32.97 6.94 37.05
N ARG A 480 32.60 6.93 35.78
CA ARG A 480 33.37 7.50 34.66
C ARG A 480 33.48 9.03 34.74
N GLU A 481 32.54 9.73 35.37
CA GLU A 481 32.65 11.17 35.56
C GLU A 481 33.59 11.54 36.72
N GLN A 482 33.70 10.66 37.73
CA GLN A 482 34.73 10.72 38.74
C GLN A 482 36.12 10.34 38.21
N ASP A 483 36.20 9.29 37.38
CA ASP A 483 37.44 8.85 36.71
C ASP A 483 37.91 9.86 35.66
N ARG A 484 37.01 10.51 34.90
CA ARG A 484 37.35 11.60 33.98
C ARG A 484 37.91 12.84 34.66
N LYS A 485 37.60 13.06 35.95
CA LYS A 485 38.26 14.10 36.74
C LYS A 485 39.64 13.68 37.22
N ALA A 486 39.90 12.39 37.32
CA ALA A 486 41.22 11.83 37.65
C ALA A 486 42.13 11.61 36.40
N GLU A 487 41.57 11.25 35.22
CA GLU A 487 42.30 10.97 33.97
C GLU A 487 42.66 12.18 33.11
N LYS A 488 42.23 13.41 33.44
CA LYS A 488 42.74 14.61 32.80
C LYS A 488 44.23 14.88 33.06
N LEU A 489 44.95 13.91 33.61
CA LEU A 489 46.39 13.98 33.89
C LEU A 489 47.27 12.96 33.17
N SER A 490 46.74 12.17 32.18
CA SER A 490 47.63 11.34 31.38
C SER A 490 47.06 11.18 29.96
N GLU A 491 47.55 12.03 29.02
CA GLU A 491 47.39 11.86 27.59
C GLU A 491 48.33 10.80 27.05
N GLY A 492 47.84 9.98 26.15
CA GLY A 492 48.69 9.31 25.16
C GLY A 492 48.14 8.06 24.52
N GLN A 493 47.64 8.24 23.27
CA GLN A 493 47.64 7.28 22.18
C GLN A 493 46.78 6.01 22.25
N GLN A 494 45.74 5.94 21.45
CA GLN A 494 45.64 4.97 20.35
C GLN A 494 44.45 5.26 19.41
N LYS A 495 44.76 5.44 18.12
CA LYS A 495 43.80 5.54 17.02
C LYS A 495 43.21 4.18 16.69
N THR A 496 41.91 4.06 16.57
CA THR A 496 41.26 3.00 15.82
C THR A 496 40.30 3.59 14.77
N LEU A 497 40.48 3.13 13.57
CA LEU A 497 39.78 3.55 12.35
C LEU A 497 38.27 3.28 12.44
N LEU A 498 37.48 4.36 12.29
CA LEU A 498 36.07 4.29 11.91
C LEU A 498 35.97 4.70 10.45
N ILE A 499 35.38 3.82 9.64
CA ILE A 499 35.08 4.11 8.24
C ILE A 499 33.91 5.10 8.20
N ASN A 500 34.15 6.28 7.63
CA ASN A 500 33.19 7.38 7.53
C ASN A 500 32.09 7.10 6.52
N GLY A 501 30.84 7.44 6.91
CA GLY A 501 29.63 7.31 6.07
C GLY A 501 29.59 8.15 4.78
N GLU A 502 30.62 8.94 4.48
CA GLU A 502 30.71 9.75 3.26
C GLU A 502 31.09 8.94 2.01
N GLU A 503 31.79 7.81 2.16
CA GLU A 503 32.12 6.94 1.01
C GLU A 503 30.93 6.13 0.50
N ALA A 504 29.98 5.81 1.35
CA ALA A 504 28.74 5.13 0.95
C ALA A 504 27.81 6.05 0.14
N GLN A 505 27.81 7.34 0.43
CA GLN A 505 27.02 8.34 -0.31
C GLN A 505 27.59 8.66 -1.68
N LYS A 506 28.91 8.51 -1.87
CA LYS A 506 29.57 8.77 -3.13
C LYS A 506 29.31 7.69 -4.18
N ILE A 507 29.15 6.43 -3.75
CA ILE A 507 28.81 5.30 -4.64
C ILE A 507 27.36 5.41 -5.14
N ILE A 508 26.45 5.97 -4.34
CA ILE A 508 25.05 6.19 -4.72
C ILE A 508 24.91 7.37 -5.70
N SER A 509 25.75 8.39 -5.58
CA SER A 509 25.70 9.57 -6.47
C SER A 509 26.39 9.36 -7.84
N GLU A 510 27.30 8.42 -7.95
CA GLU A 510 27.99 8.12 -9.23
C GLU A 510 27.20 7.17 -10.14
N GLN A 511 26.21 6.42 -9.61
CA GLN A 511 25.28 5.62 -10.42
C GLN A 511 24.06 6.39 -10.94
N ALA A 512 23.83 7.63 -10.48
CA ALA A 512 22.70 8.47 -10.90
C ALA A 512 23.00 9.38 -12.12
N ALA A 513 24.19 9.34 -12.69
CA ALA A 513 24.64 10.29 -13.72
C ALA A 513 24.92 9.66 -15.10
N ALA A 514 24.17 8.65 -15.52
CA ALA A 514 24.16 8.20 -16.91
C ALA A 514 22.85 8.64 -17.59
N PRO A 515 22.87 9.20 -18.81
CA PRO A 515 21.66 9.65 -19.48
C PRO A 515 20.79 8.44 -19.83
N GLN A 516 19.66 8.32 -19.14
CA GLN A 516 18.63 7.33 -19.46
C GLN A 516 17.95 7.71 -20.77
N GLN A 517 18.21 6.93 -21.81
CA GLN A 517 17.31 6.85 -22.96
C GLN A 517 15.98 6.33 -22.44
N THR A 518 14.92 7.13 -22.53
CA THR A 518 13.55 6.75 -22.18
C THR A 518 13.06 5.71 -23.17
N LEU A 519 13.26 4.43 -22.86
CA LEU A 519 12.55 3.34 -23.49
C LEU A 519 11.05 3.44 -23.12
N PRO A 520 10.12 3.10 -24.02
CA PRO A 520 8.70 3.10 -23.70
C PRO A 520 8.43 2.16 -22.53
N VAL A 521 7.66 2.65 -21.54
CA VAL A 521 7.26 1.86 -20.37
C VAL A 521 6.44 0.65 -20.86
N LEU A 522 6.87 -0.55 -20.48
CA LEU A 522 6.18 -1.78 -20.82
C LEU A 522 4.75 -1.79 -20.26
N ASP A 523 3.76 -2.01 -21.10
CA ASP A 523 2.40 -2.31 -20.65
C ASP A 523 2.29 -3.80 -20.29
N ILE A 524 2.32 -4.08 -18.98
CA ILE A 524 2.24 -5.43 -18.42
C ILE A 524 0.92 -6.13 -18.80
N SER A 525 -0.13 -5.36 -19.12
CA SER A 525 -1.44 -5.92 -19.46
C SER A 525 -1.48 -6.58 -20.84
N THR A 526 -0.56 -6.22 -21.72
CA THR A 526 -0.49 -6.69 -23.11
C THR A 526 0.53 -7.82 -23.33
N LEU A 527 1.16 -8.33 -22.26
CA LEU A 527 2.12 -9.42 -22.39
C LEU A 527 1.42 -10.71 -22.86
N GLU A 528 1.96 -11.33 -23.88
CA GLU A 528 1.54 -12.62 -24.41
C GLU A 528 2.49 -13.75 -23.95
N ALA A 529 1.96 -14.97 -23.83
CA ALA A 529 2.75 -16.13 -23.45
C ALA A 529 3.95 -16.32 -24.40
N GLY A 530 5.15 -16.48 -23.84
CA GLY A 530 6.40 -16.54 -24.58
C GLY A 530 7.14 -15.21 -24.73
N ALA A 531 6.53 -14.07 -24.39
CA ALA A 531 7.20 -12.77 -24.43
C ALA A 531 8.43 -12.74 -23.51
N MET A 532 9.53 -12.13 -24.00
CA MET A 532 10.79 -12.03 -23.29
C MET A 532 10.96 -10.66 -22.67
N LEU A 533 11.19 -10.61 -21.35
CA LEU A 533 11.59 -9.40 -20.63
C LEU A 533 13.08 -9.43 -20.33
N GLU A 534 13.77 -8.31 -20.59
CA GLU A 534 15.24 -8.14 -20.37
C GLU A 534 16.09 -9.26 -21.02
N ASN A 535 15.60 -9.90 -22.10
CA ASN A 535 16.22 -11.07 -22.72
C ASN A 535 16.52 -12.24 -21.76
N ARG A 536 15.89 -12.26 -20.59
CA ARG A 536 16.11 -13.23 -19.52
C ARG A 536 14.84 -13.93 -19.06
N TYR A 537 13.77 -13.16 -18.84
CA TYR A 537 12.55 -13.67 -18.24
C TYR A 537 11.50 -13.93 -19.31
N ARG A 538 11.13 -15.20 -19.53
CA ARG A 538 10.07 -15.60 -20.45
C ARG A 538 8.73 -15.62 -19.74
N PHE A 539 7.77 -14.86 -20.21
CA PHE A 539 6.42 -14.85 -19.64
C PHE A 539 5.68 -16.17 -19.93
N ILE A 540 5.15 -16.81 -18.89
CA ILE A 540 4.37 -18.05 -19.00
C ILE A 540 2.88 -17.73 -18.91
N LYS A 541 2.43 -17.20 -17.77
CA LYS A 541 1.01 -16.84 -17.53
C LYS A 541 0.87 -15.78 -16.44
N ARG A 542 -0.28 -15.09 -16.46
CA ARG A 542 -0.67 -14.22 -15.35
C ARG A 542 -1.31 -15.06 -14.25
N ILE A 543 -0.82 -14.90 -13.01
CA ILE A 543 -1.35 -15.58 -11.83
C ILE A 543 -2.47 -14.75 -11.21
N GLY A 544 -2.28 -13.43 -11.09
CA GLY A 544 -3.28 -12.57 -10.49
C GLY A 544 -3.02 -11.08 -10.71
N LYS A 545 -4.04 -10.28 -10.39
CA LYS A 545 -3.96 -8.81 -10.33
C LYS A 545 -4.61 -8.37 -9.03
N GLY A 546 -3.86 -7.67 -8.18
CA GLY A 546 -4.32 -7.14 -6.90
C GLY A 546 -4.14 -5.63 -6.80
N ALA A 547 -4.52 -5.07 -5.65
CA ALA A 547 -4.42 -3.63 -5.37
C ALA A 547 -2.97 -3.11 -5.50
N PHE A 548 -1.98 -3.91 -5.13
CA PHE A 548 -0.57 -3.53 -5.11
C PHE A 548 0.19 -3.87 -6.41
N GLY A 549 -0.42 -4.62 -7.33
CA GLY A 549 0.24 -4.93 -8.60
C GLY A 549 -0.27 -6.17 -9.31
N THR A 550 0.47 -6.54 -10.37
CA THR A 550 0.18 -7.71 -11.22
C THR A 550 1.24 -8.79 -10.99
N VAL A 551 0.79 -10.01 -10.75
CA VAL A 551 1.64 -11.18 -10.47
C VAL A 551 1.73 -12.05 -11.71
N LEU A 552 2.95 -12.25 -12.21
CA LEU A 552 3.24 -13.03 -13.42
C LEU A 552 4.13 -14.23 -13.06
N LEU A 553 3.81 -15.39 -13.66
CA LEU A 553 4.70 -16.53 -13.69
C LEU A 553 5.65 -16.38 -14.87
N MET A 554 6.93 -16.43 -14.59
CA MET A 554 8.01 -16.31 -15.55
C MET A 554 8.94 -17.53 -15.48
N GLU A 555 9.68 -17.74 -16.56
CA GLU A 555 10.83 -18.64 -16.57
C GLU A 555 12.10 -17.81 -16.74
N ASP A 556 13.03 -17.96 -15.82
CA ASP A 556 14.39 -17.43 -15.97
C ASP A 556 15.16 -18.34 -16.94
N THR A 557 15.32 -17.90 -18.16
CA THR A 557 15.94 -18.69 -19.24
C THR A 557 17.44 -18.91 -19.06
N VAL A 558 18.08 -18.15 -18.13
CA VAL A 558 19.50 -18.30 -17.80
C VAL A 558 19.72 -19.45 -16.82
N VAL A 559 18.83 -19.57 -15.82
CA VAL A 559 18.91 -20.61 -14.78
C VAL A 559 18.06 -21.83 -15.12
N GLY A 560 17.03 -21.66 -15.95
CA GLY A 560 16.07 -22.70 -16.33
C GLY A 560 15.01 -22.99 -15.26
N GLU A 561 14.74 -22.00 -14.37
CA GLU A 561 13.80 -22.14 -13.26
C GLU A 561 12.60 -21.21 -13.42
N GLN A 562 11.46 -21.62 -12.88
CA GLN A 562 10.27 -20.79 -12.81
C GLN A 562 10.33 -19.89 -11.58
N LEU A 563 9.89 -18.64 -11.73
CA LEU A 563 9.80 -17.66 -10.67
C LEU A 563 8.58 -16.74 -10.85
N ILE A 564 8.23 -16.03 -9.79
CA ILE A 564 7.20 -15.01 -9.82
C ILE A 564 7.85 -13.63 -9.99
N LEU A 565 7.31 -12.83 -10.93
CA LEU A 565 7.52 -11.38 -10.96
C LEU A 565 6.23 -10.68 -10.54
N LYS A 566 6.26 -9.98 -9.41
CA LYS A 566 5.17 -9.12 -8.94
C LYS A 566 5.48 -7.68 -9.31
N PHE A 567 4.84 -7.20 -10.38
CA PHE A 567 4.98 -5.82 -10.85
C PHE A 567 4.14 -4.87 -9.99
N LEU A 568 4.75 -3.80 -9.52
CA LEU A 568 4.06 -2.81 -8.70
C LEU A 568 3.08 -1.96 -9.52
N ASN A 569 1.98 -1.56 -8.89
CA ASN A 569 1.04 -0.64 -9.52
C ASN A 569 1.71 0.73 -9.78
N PRO A 570 1.51 1.38 -10.94
CA PRO A 570 2.05 2.70 -11.25
C PRO A 570 1.79 3.77 -10.18
N ASN A 571 0.66 3.71 -9.49
CA ASN A 571 0.34 4.62 -8.39
C ASN A 571 1.29 4.47 -7.18
N VAL A 572 1.81 3.26 -6.94
CA VAL A 572 2.79 2.99 -5.88
C VAL A 572 4.18 3.40 -6.33
N SER A 573 4.53 3.14 -7.59
CA SER A 573 5.87 3.42 -8.14
C SER A 573 6.11 4.89 -8.46
N SER A 574 5.08 5.72 -8.54
CA SER A 574 5.21 7.16 -8.82
C SER A 574 5.44 8.02 -7.55
N ASP A 575 5.22 7.46 -6.37
CA ASP A 575 5.45 8.13 -5.08
C ASP A 575 6.84 7.78 -4.55
N GLU A 576 7.75 8.77 -4.57
CA GLU A 576 9.17 8.59 -4.18
C GLU A 576 9.32 8.22 -2.69
N GLU A 577 8.47 8.74 -1.83
CA GLU A 577 8.52 8.48 -0.38
C GLU A 577 7.99 7.09 -0.06
N MET A 578 6.90 6.69 -0.72
CA MET A 578 6.35 5.35 -0.66
C MET A 578 7.35 4.31 -1.19
N MET A 579 8.04 4.61 -2.30
CA MET A 579 9.08 3.75 -2.85
C MET A 579 10.28 3.59 -1.92
N LYS A 580 10.74 4.65 -1.26
CA LYS A 580 11.84 4.56 -0.27
C LYS A 580 11.47 3.65 0.90
N ARG A 581 10.26 3.76 1.44
CA ARG A 581 9.73 2.88 2.52
C ARG A 581 9.64 1.43 2.03
N PHE A 582 9.07 1.23 0.84
CA PHE A 582 8.92 -0.08 0.22
C PHE A 582 10.26 -0.81 0.05
N VAL A 583 11.26 -0.13 -0.51
CA VAL A 583 12.62 -0.67 -0.67
C VAL A 583 13.28 -0.97 0.68
N HIS A 584 13.01 -0.14 1.70
CA HIS A 584 13.52 -0.36 3.05
C HIS A 584 12.94 -1.64 3.67
N GLU A 585 11.63 -1.86 3.61
CA GLU A 585 10.99 -3.08 4.14
C GLU A 585 11.40 -4.33 3.36
N LEU A 586 11.53 -4.22 2.05
CA LEU A 586 11.98 -5.32 1.20
C LEU A 586 13.41 -5.79 1.55
N LYS A 587 14.25 -4.87 2.01
CA LYS A 587 15.62 -5.15 2.45
C LYS A 587 15.69 -6.13 3.63
N PHE A 588 14.72 -6.06 4.55
CA PHE A 588 14.60 -6.99 5.67
C PHE A 588 13.94 -8.29 5.24
N SER A 589 12.86 -8.23 4.45
CA SER A 589 12.14 -9.42 3.97
C SER A 589 13.01 -10.34 3.12
N ARG A 590 13.99 -9.82 2.35
CA ARG A 590 14.96 -10.63 1.60
C ARG A 590 15.89 -11.51 2.47
N ARG A 591 16.06 -11.15 3.74
CA ARG A 591 16.92 -11.91 4.68
C ARG A 591 16.24 -13.13 5.24
N ILE A 592 14.91 -13.21 5.12
CA ILE A 592 14.13 -14.31 5.65
C ILE A 592 14.31 -15.52 4.71
N THR A 593 14.83 -16.60 5.25
CA THR A 593 14.93 -17.89 4.57
C THR A 593 14.37 -18.95 5.50
N HIS A 594 13.16 -19.41 5.23
CA HIS A 594 12.47 -20.41 6.04
C HIS A 594 11.51 -21.26 5.17
N PRO A 595 11.32 -22.56 5.43
CA PRO A 595 10.38 -23.40 4.66
C PRO A 595 8.97 -22.84 4.57
N ASN A 596 8.46 -22.20 5.64
CA ASN A 596 7.12 -21.64 5.71
C ASN A 596 7.03 -20.14 5.29
N VAL A 597 8.07 -19.59 4.68
CA VAL A 597 8.08 -18.23 4.17
C VAL A 597 8.50 -18.23 2.71
N ILE A 598 7.78 -17.52 1.84
CA ILE A 598 8.17 -17.37 0.43
C ILE A 598 9.51 -16.65 0.33
N ARG A 599 10.42 -17.18 -0.49
CA ARG A 599 11.72 -16.56 -0.67
C ARG A 599 11.64 -15.41 -1.67
N ILE A 600 12.02 -14.23 -1.24
CA ILE A 600 12.20 -13.06 -2.11
C ILE A 600 13.64 -13.08 -2.63
N TYR A 601 13.80 -13.02 -3.97
CA TYR A 601 15.11 -13.04 -4.60
C TYR A 601 15.66 -11.63 -4.77
N ASP A 602 14.94 -10.76 -5.50
CA ASP A 602 15.43 -9.42 -5.80
C ASP A 602 14.31 -8.39 -6.08
N PHE A 603 14.71 -7.12 -6.07
CA PHE A 603 13.92 -6.00 -6.54
C PHE A 603 14.49 -5.52 -7.87
N LEU A 604 13.67 -5.55 -8.91
CA LEU A 604 14.05 -5.34 -10.29
C LEU A 604 13.36 -4.10 -10.86
N HIS A 605 14.07 -3.42 -11.77
CA HIS A 605 13.49 -2.40 -12.63
C HIS A 605 13.51 -2.93 -14.06
N ILE A 606 12.34 -3.23 -14.61
CA ILE A 606 12.16 -3.89 -15.91
C ILE A 606 11.36 -2.98 -16.83
N GLN A 607 11.98 -2.44 -17.87
CA GLN A 607 11.36 -1.61 -18.91
C GLN A 607 10.42 -0.54 -18.33
N GLY A 608 10.91 0.24 -17.37
CA GLY A 608 10.17 1.34 -16.73
C GLY A 608 9.22 0.93 -15.61
N ASN A 609 9.10 -0.36 -15.28
CA ASN A 609 8.29 -0.87 -14.18
C ASN A 609 9.15 -1.46 -13.07
N TYR A 610 8.73 -1.29 -11.82
CA TYR A 610 9.34 -1.97 -10.68
C TYR A 610 8.67 -3.31 -10.42
N ALA A 611 9.48 -4.33 -10.15
CA ALA A 611 9.02 -5.68 -9.87
C ALA A 611 9.78 -6.33 -8.72
N ILE A 612 9.12 -7.22 -7.98
CA ILE A 612 9.74 -8.10 -7.00
C ILE A 612 9.86 -9.48 -7.64
N SER A 613 11.06 -10.05 -7.65
CA SER A 613 11.26 -11.44 -8.03
C SER A 613 11.23 -12.34 -6.79
N MET A 614 10.47 -13.43 -6.86
CA MET A 614 10.32 -14.36 -5.75
C MET A 614 10.12 -15.80 -6.23
N GLU A 615 10.26 -16.72 -5.31
CA GLU A 615 10.05 -18.16 -5.51
C GLU A 615 8.68 -18.44 -6.13
N TYR A 616 8.64 -19.30 -7.15
CA TYR A 616 7.39 -19.90 -7.59
C TYR A 616 7.07 -21.11 -6.69
N PHE A 617 5.87 -21.12 -6.15
CA PHE A 617 5.36 -22.18 -5.31
C PHE A 617 4.02 -22.64 -5.86
N ASP A 618 3.99 -23.83 -6.46
CA ASP A 618 2.76 -24.40 -7.04
C ASP A 618 1.81 -24.80 -5.92
N SER A 619 0.70 -24.08 -5.79
CA SER A 619 -0.08 -24.08 -4.57
C SER A 619 -1.46 -23.47 -4.78
N HIS A 620 -2.33 -23.69 -3.78
CA HIS A 620 -3.59 -22.97 -3.59
C HIS A 620 -3.56 -22.19 -2.27
N THR A 621 -4.55 -21.33 -2.03
CA THR A 621 -4.59 -20.51 -0.81
C THR A 621 -5.24 -21.25 0.35
N LEU A 622 -4.89 -20.90 1.60
CA LEU A 622 -5.59 -21.36 2.80
C LEU A 622 -7.09 -21.03 2.75
N GLY A 623 -7.47 -19.92 2.09
CA GLY A 623 -8.88 -19.58 1.88
C GLY A 623 -9.62 -20.60 1.02
N ALA A 624 -8.97 -21.16 0.00
CA ALA A 624 -9.53 -22.27 -0.80
C ALA A 624 -9.64 -23.54 0.04
N GLU A 625 -8.67 -23.82 0.89
CA GLU A 625 -8.64 -24.95 1.80
C GLU A 625 -9.78 -24.89 2.83
N ILE A 626 -10.00 -23.72 3.46
CA ILE A 626 -11.13 -23.48 4.38
C ILE A 626 -12.46 -23.62 3.63
N ALA A 627 -12.54 -23.16 2.38
CA ALA A 627 -13.76 -23.26 1.57
C ALA A 627 -14.11 -24.71 1.22
N ALA A 628 -13.10 -25.56 1.04
CA ALA A 628 -13.27 -26.97 0.70
C ALA A 628 -13.71 -27.82 1.91
N GLU A 629 -13.27 -27.46 3.13
CA GLU A 629 -13.55 -28.18 4.36
C GLU A 629 -14.02 -27.22 5.47
N LYS A 630 -15.34 -27.21 5.78
CA LYS A 630 -15.99 -26.33 6.76
C LYS A 630 -16.82 -27.10 7.78
N PRO A 631 -16.46 -27.05 9.07
CA PRO A 631 -15.19 -26.64 9.66
C PRO A 631 -14.06 -27.59 9.29
N MET A 632 -12.81 -27.10 9.35
CA MET A 632 -11.61 -27.90 9.08
C MET A 632 -11.34 -28.93 10.18
N ASN A 633 -10.72 -30.05 9.82
CA ASN A 633 -10.24 -31.03 10.80
C ASN A 633 -9.27 -30.38 11.79
N PHE A 634 -9.42 -30.63 13.09
CA PHE A 634 -8.67 -29.96 14.16
C PHE A 634 -7.15 -30.21 14.05
N ALA A 635 -6.73 -31.45 13.75
CA ALA A 635 -5.30 -31.76 13.58
C ALA A 635 -4.69 -30.98 12.42
N LYS A 636 -5.44 -30.81 11.32
CA LYS A 636 -5.05 -30.02 10.16
C LYS A 636 -4.98 -28.52 10.48
N ALA A 637 -5.99 -27.98 11.14
CA ALA A 637 -6.03 -26.58 11.57
C ALA A 637 -4.89 -26.26 12.53
N LEU A 638 -4.61 -27.12 13.52
CA LEU A 638 -3.47 -26.97 14.43
C LEU A 638 -2.12 -27.00 13.71
N ARG A 639 -1.95 -27.93 12.75
CA ARG A 639 -0.72 -28.00 11.97
C ARG A 639 -0.49 -26.70 11.21
N PHE A 640 -1.49 -26.21 10.49
CA PHE A 640 -1.39 -24.95 9.75
C PHE A 640 -1.12 -23.75 10.65
N ALA A 641 -1.79 -23.65 11.79
CA ALA A 641 -1.55 -22.57 12.75
C ALA A 641 -0.13 -22.62 13.33
N ARG A 642 0.43 -23.81 13.59
CA ARG A 642 1.84 -23.99 14.02
C ARG A 642 2.83 -23.59 12.93
N ASP A 643 2.58 -24.01 11.68
CA ASP A 643 3.44 -23.66 10.53
C ASP A 643 3.43 -22.14 10.29
N ILE A 644 2.27 -21.48 10.40
CA ILE A 644 2.16 -20.02 10.32
C ILE A 644 2.94 -19.37 11.48
N ALA A 645 2.73 -19.80 12.72
CA ALA A 645 3.44 -19.25 13.87
C ALA A 645 4.95 -19.44 13.76
N THR A 646 5.40 -20.58 13.21
CA THR A 646 6.83 -20.86 13.00
C THR A 646 7.43 -19.94 11.92
N GLY A 647 6.75 -19.76 10.78
CA GLY A 647 7.20 -18.84 9.74
C GLY A 647 7.23 -17.38 10.20
N MET A 648 6.18 -16.98 10.93
CA MET A 648 6.07 -15.61 11.47
C MET A 648 7.07 -15.32 12.58
N SER A 649 7.47 -16.31 13.41
CA SER A 649 8.52 -16.09 14.42
C SER A 649 9.84 -15.68 13.77
N VAL A 650 10.22 -16.32 12.66
CA VAL A 650 11.44 -15.97 11.92
C VAL A 650 11.34 -14.59 11.27
N ALA A 651 10.14 -14.20 10.80
CA ALA A 651 9.92 -12.87 10.27
C ALA A 651 10.04 -11.78 11.36
N HIS A 652 9.43 -12.00 12.51
CA HIS A 652 9.50 -11.09 13.67
C HIS A 652 10.93 -10.97 14.21
N ASP A 653 11.69 -12.06 14.30
CA ASP A 653 13.11 -12.03 14.67
C ASP A 653 13.97 -11.21 13.70
N ALA A 654 13.56 -11.16 12.41
CA ALA A 654 14.16 -10.28 11.41
C ALA A 654 13.66 -8.83 11.45
N GLY A 655 12.77 -8.49 12.38
CA GLY A 655 12.15 -7.16 12.53
C GLY A 655 11.05 -6.87 11.49
N VAL A 656 10.45 -7.90 10.89
CA VAL A 656 9.42 -7.77 9.85
C VAL A 656 8.05 -8.14 10.42
N ILE A 657 7.14 -7.17 10.46
CA ILE A 657 5.72 -7.36 10.80
C ILE A 657 4.92 -7.47 9.51
N HIS A 658 4.06 -8.48 9.40
CA HIS A 658 3.32 -8.75 8.15
C HIS A 658 2.20 -7.73 7.88
N ARG A 659 1.42 -7.38 8.90
CA ARG A 659 0.33 -6.36 8.91
C ARG A 659 -0.89 -6.67 8.01
N ASP A 660 -0.84 -7.66 7.14
CA ASP A 660 -1.97 -8.09 6.29
C ASP A 660 -2.07 -9.63 6.25
N LEU A 661 -1.88 -10.26 7.41
CA LEU A 661 -1.94 -11.71 7.53
C LEU A 661 -3.40 -12.19 7.39
N LYS A 662 -3.66 -13.00 6.37
CA LYS A 662 -5.00 -13.50 6.02
C LYS A 662 -4.91 -14.78 5.20
N PRO A 663 -5.99 -15.58 5.07
CA PRO A 663 -5.98 -16.84 4.32
C PRO A 663 -5.55 -16.72 2.84
N ALA A 664 -5.75 -15.56 2.21
CA ALA A 664 -5.32 -15.33 0.84
C ALA A 664 -3.79 -15.18 0.69
N ASN A 665 -3.08 -14.84 1.78
CA ASN A 665 -1.64 -14.65 1.82
C ASN A 665 -0.91 -15.89 2.41
N ILE A 666 -1.61 -17.00 2.54
CA ILE A 666 -1.07 -18.29 2.96
C ILE A 666 -1.26 -19.28 1.82
N LEU A 667 -0.17 -19.79 1.29
CA LEU A 667 -0.14 -20.77 0.21
C LEU A 667 0.14 -22.17 0.73
N ILE A 668 -0.49 -23.18 0.14
CA ILE A 668 -0.37 -24.59 0.54
C ILE A 668 -0.21 -25.42 -0.73
N ASP A 669 0.83 -26.27 -0.79
CA ASP A 669 1.03 -27.21 -1.89
C ASP A 669 0.29 -28.54 -1.66
N ASP A 670 0.32 -29.42 -2.65
CA ASP A 670 -0.31 -30.74 -2.58
C ASP A 670 0.29 -31.66 -1.50
N SER A 671 1.52 -31.39 -1.02
CA SER A 671 2.14 -32.12 0.09
C SER A 671 1.64 -31.63 1.46
N GLY A 672 0.96 -30.49 1.49
CA GLY A 672 0.54 -29.79 2.67
C GLY A 672 1.62 -28.89 3.29
N LEU A 673 2.72 -28.62 2.58
CA LEU A 673 3.68 -27.59 2.98
C LEU A 673 3.02 -26.22 2.83
N LEU A 674 3.18 -25.37 3.86
CA LEU A 674 2.59 -24.05 3.92
C LEU A 674 3.68 -22.98 3.75
N LYS A 675 3.39 -21.93 2.96
CA LYS A 675 4.25 -20.73 2.84
C LYS A 675 3.46 -19.44 2.98
N ILE A 676 4.02 -18.51 3.74
CA ILE A 676 3.49 -17.16 3.95
C ILE A 676 4.05 -16.25 2.85
N VAL A 677 3.17 -15.46 2.21
CA VAL A 677 3.51 -14.54 1.10
C VAL A 677 3.13 -13.10 1.43
N ASP A 678 3.63 -12.15 0.64
CA ASP A 678 3.25 -10.73 0.68
C ASP A 678 3.63 -9.96 1.95
N PHE A 679 4.80 -10.22 2.51
CA PHE A 679 5.37 -9.48 3.63
C PHE A 679 5.57 -7.98 3.30
N GLY A 680 5.09 -7.09 4.16
CA GLY A 680 5.41 -5.66 4.16
C GLY A 680 4.88 -4.81 3.00
N VAL A 681 4.28 -5.41 1.97
CA VAL A 681 3.80 -4.70 0.77
C VAL A 681 2.65 -3.73 1.09
N ALA A 682 1.82 -4.08 2.07
CA ALA A 682 0.69 -3.26 2.48
C ALA A 682 1.09 -2.04 3.34
N ALA A 683 2.14 -2.16 4.13
CA ALA A 683 2.60 -1.10 5.02
C ALA A 683 3.30 0.06 4.28
N ALA A 684 4.01 -0.26 3.19
CA ALA A 684 4.66 0.73 2.35
C ALA A 684 3.68 1.59 1.55
N ALA A 685 2.48 1.06 1.28
CA ALA A 685 1.47 1.73 0.45
C ALA A 685 0.56 2.68 1.24
N SER A 686 0.61 2.67 2.57
CA SER A 686 -0.20 3.56 3.42
C SER A 686 0.65 4.71 3.97
N SER A 687 0.29 5.93 3.63
CA SER A 687 0.79 7.14 4.28
C SER A 687 0.19 7.24 5.68
N GLY A 688 0.86 6.63 6.66
CA GLY A 688 0.37 6.50 8.02
C GLY A 688 0.05 5.04 8.37
N ASP A 689 0.08 4.69 9.64
CA ASP A 689 -0.06 3.33 10.18
C ASP A 689 -1.42 2.62 9.89
N THR A 690 -2.28 3.16 9.00
CA THR A 690 -3.61 2.63 8.73
C THR A 690 -3.84 2.30 7.25
N GLN A 691 -4.37 1.09 6.98
CA GLN A 691 -4.91 0.68 5.68
C GLN A 691 -6.29 1.33 5.37
N LEU A 692 -6.68 2.33 6.12
CA LEU A 692 -7.96 3.03 6.01
C LEU A 692 -7.85 4.20 5.03
N THR A 693 -8.80 4.31 4.11
CA THR A 693 -8.96 5.53 3.32
C THR A 693 -9.42 6.68 4.23
N LYS A 694 -9.21 7.92 3.80
CA LYS A 694 -9.62 9.13 4.51
C LYS A 694 -11.13 9.20 4.85
N THR A 695 -11.95 8.37 4.23
CA THR A 695 -13.40 8.25 4.52
C THR A 695 -13.74 7.01 5.34
N GLY A 696 -12.73 6.35 5.93
CA GLY A 696 -12.95 5.10 6.66
C GLY A 696 -13.17 3.89 5.75
N TYR A 697 -12.92 4.01 4.44
CA TYR A 697 -12.96 2.89 3.52
C TYR A 697 -11.68 2.07 3.62
N VAL A 698 -11.83 0.77 3.75
CA VAL A 698 -10.73 -0.18 3.86
C VAL A 698 -10.30 -0.64 2.48
N ILE A 699 -9.01 -0.49 2.15
CA ILE A 699 -8.43 -1.15 0.98
C ILE A 699 -8.10 -2.59 1.38
N GLY A 700 -8.98 -3.53 1.05
CA GLY A 700 -8.85 -4.94 1.40
C GLY A 700 -10.00 -5.46 2.29
N SER A 701 -9.86 -6.67 2.82
CA SER A 701 -10.86 -7.25 3.72
C SER A 701 -10.49 -7.00 5.19
N PRO A 702 -11.29 -6.26 5.98
CA PRO A 702 -10.99 -5.97 7.37
C PRO A 702 -11.18 -7.17 8.31
N LYS A 703 -11.60 -8.33 7.79
CA LYS A 703 -11.99 -9.51 8.56
C LYS A 703 -10.91 -10.09 9.48
N TYR A 704 -9.64 -9.76 9.23
CA TYR A 704 -8.49 -10.30 9.96
C TYR A 704 -7.65 -9.19 10.61
N MET A 705 -8.10 -7.95 10.54
CA MET A 705 -7.37 -6.77 10.99
C MET A 705 -7.42 -6.66 12.52
N ALA A 706 -6.29 -6.37 13.14
CA ALA A 706 -6.22 -6.20 14.58
C ALA A 706 -6.85 -4.86 15.03
N PRO A 707 -7.44 -4.80 16.25
CA PRO A 707 -8.04 -3.58 16.78
C PRO A 707 -7.15 -2.34 16.72
N GLU A 708 -5.87 -2.47 17.06
CA GLU A 708 -4.90 -1.38 17.03
C GLU A 708 -4.62 -0.88 15.60
N GLN A 709 -4.67 -1.76 14.59
CA GLN A 709 -4.57 -1.35 13.17
C GLN A 709 -5.79 -0.54 12.74
N ILE A 710 -6.98 -1.00 13.14
CA ILE A 710 -8.25 -0.33 12.85
C ILE A 710 -8.26 1.08 13.49
N LEU A 711 -7.75 1.20 14.70
CA LEU A 711 -7.69 2.46 15.45
C LEU A 711 -6.51 3.37 15.05
N GLY A 712 -5.69 2.98 14.08
CA GLY A 712 -4.52 3.76 13.65
C GLY A 712 -3.44 3.90 14.73
N LYS A 713 -3.37 2.95 15.67
CA LYS A 713 -2.35 2.91 16.72
C LYS A 713 -1.07 2.25 16.21
N LYS A 714 0.00 2.33 16.98
CA LYS A 714 1.27 1.68 16.67
C LYS A 714 1.06 0.16 16.52
N VAL A 715 1.35 -0.34 15.33
CA VAL A 715 1.25 -1.75 14.97
C VAL A 715 2.55 -2.45 15.34
N GLU A 716 2.44 -3.49 16.14
CA GLU A 716 3.53 -4.33 16.63
C GLU A 716 3.26 -5.81 16.26
N GLU A 717 4.16 -6.72 16.59
CA GLU A 717 4.05 -8.17 16.29
C GLU A 717 2.75 -8.80 16.79
N THR A 718 2.18 -8.24 17.87
CA THR A 718 0.90 -8.65 18.44
C THR A 718 -0.30 -8.48 17.51
N ALA A 719 -0.19 -7.65 16.47
CA ALA A 719 -1.22 -7.52 15.45
C ALA A 719 -1.29 -8.77 14.55
N ASP A 720 -0.15 -9.32 14.17
CA ASP A 720 -0.09 -10.56 13.39
C ASP A 720 -0.59 -11.76 14.24
N ILE A 721 -0.31 -11.75 15.56
CA ILE A 721 -0.82 -12.74 16.51
C ILE A 721 -2.34 -12.72 16.54
N TYR A 722 -2.96 -11.55 16.57
CA TYR A 722 -4.42 -11.41 16.48
C TYR A 722 -4.97 -12.00 15.17
N SER A 723 -4.33 -11.71 14.04
CA SER A 723 -4.74 -12.21 12.73
C SER A 723 -4.66 -13.75 12.65
N VAL A 724 -3.65 -14.36 13.28
CA VAL A 724 -3.55 -15.82 13.43
C VAL A 724 -4.74 -16.35 14.25
N GLY A 725 -5.13 -15.67 15.32
CA GLY A 725 -6.30 -16.03 16.13
C GLY A 725 -7.58 -16.02 15.31
N VAL A 726 -7.80 -15.00 14.50
CA VAL A 726 -8.98 -14.90 13.61
C VAL A 726 -8.98 -16.01 12.56
N MET A 727 -7.81 -16.31 11.96
CA MET A 727 -7.70 -17.42 10.99
C MET A 727 -7.95 -18.78 11.66
N LEU A 728 -7.42 -19.00 12.85
CA LEU A 728 -7.64 -20.24 13.59
C LEU A 728 -9.14 -20.37 13.98
N TYR A 729 -9.77 -19.30 14.45
CA TYR A 729 -11.21 -19.28 14.67
C TYR A 729 -11.98 -19.70 13.42
N GLU A 730 -11.66 -19.12 12.26
CA GLU A 730 -12.32 -19.44 11.00
C GLU A 730 -12.10 -20.91 10.57
N MET A 731 -10.89 -21.43 10.70
CA MET A 731 -10.59 -22.83 10.41
C MET A 731 -11.44 -23.79 11.28
N LEU A 732 -11.60 -23.47 12.57
CA LEU A 732 -12.30 -24.31 13.53
C LEU A 732 -13.83 -24.22 13.45
N THR A 733 -14.37 -23.06 13.02
CA THR A 733 -15.83 -22.81 12.98
C THR A 733 -16.39 -22.77 11.56
N GLY A 734 -15.52 -22.63 10.53
CA GLY A 734 -15.89 -22.47 9.13
C GLY A 734 -16.33 -21.07 8.74
N SER A 735 -16.24 -20.08 9.65
CA SER A 735 -16.59 -18.69 9.39
C SER A 735 -15.74 -17.75 10.25
N PRO A 736 -15.32 -16.58 9.74
CA PRO A 736 -14.61 -15.61 10.56
C PRO A 736 -15.51 -15.08 11.68
N PRO A 737 -14.93 -14.58 12.80
CA PRO A 737 -15.69 -14.19 14.00
C PRO A 737 -16.62 -13.00 13.76
N TYR A 738 -16.30 -12.14 12.79
CA TYR A 738 -17.04 -10.94 12.49
C TYR A 738 -17.35 -10.85 10.99
N THR A 739 -18.63 -10.92 10.63
CA THR A 739 -19.10 -10.96 9.24
C THR A 739 -20.34 -10.11 8.98
N ARG A 740 -20.94 -9.52 10.02
CA ARG A 740 -22.21 -8.82 9.91
C ARG A 740 -22.01 -7.36 9.52
N GLY A 741 -22.72 -6.91 8.50
CA GLY A 741 -22.73 -5.54 8.02
C GLY A 741 -21.66 -5.25 6.95
N ASP A 742 -21.40 -4.00 6.74
CA ASP A 742 -20.36 -3.51 5.83
C ASP A 742 -18.94 -3.62 6.44
N HIS A 743 -17.94 -3.19 5.71
CA HIS A 743 -16.54 -3.23 6.16
C HIS A 743 -16.31 -2.48 7.48
N MET A 744 -16.98 -1.34 7.68
CA MET A 744 -16.85 -0.54 8.89
C MET A 744 -17.51 -1.23 10.09
N SER A 745 -18.65 -1.87 9.87
CA SER A 745 -19.33 -2.67 10.89
C SER A 745 -18.46 -3.85 11.35
N VAL A 746 -17.76 -4.51 10.42
CA VAL A 746 -16.80 -5.58 10.73
C VAL A 746 -15.64 -5.04 11.56
N MET A 747 -15.08 -3.90 11.17
CA MET A 747 -13.99 -3.24 11.91
C MET A 747 -14.43 -2.86 13.34
N TYR A 748 -15.61 -2.29 13.46
CA TYR A 748 -16.17 -1.96 14.78
C TYR A 748 -16.33 -3.20 15.68
N GLN A 749 -16.78 -4.33 15.12
CA GLN A 749 -16.89 -5.59 15.85
C GLN A 749 -15.52 -6.09 16.36
N HIS A 750 -14.43 -5.94 15.56
CA HIS A 750 -13.06 -6.22 16.02
C HIS A 750 -12.65 -5.34 17.20
N VAL A 751 -12.96 -4.05 17.14
CA VAL A 751 -12.64 -3.10 18.25
C VAL A 751 -13.49 -3.40 19.50
N GLN A 752 -14.73 -3.84 19.33
CA GLN A 752 -15.62 -4.23 20.45
C GLN A 752 -15.23 -5.56 21.09
N GLY A 753 -14.60 -6.47 20.36
CA GLY A 753 -14.17 -7.78 20.86
C GLY A 753 -15.29 -8.74 21.25
N LYS A 754 -16.50 -8.55 20.71
CA LYS A 754 -17.69 -9.36 21.07
C LYS A 754 -17.91 -10.48 20.06
N ALA A 755 -16.90 -11.30 19.79
CA ALA A 755 -17.06 -12.53 19.01
C ALA A 755 -17.89 -13.53 19.81
N ALA A 756 -18.71 -14.33 19.10
CA ALA A 756 -19.27 -15.55 19.70
C ALA A 756 -18.12 -16.48 20.09
N HIS A 757 -18.24 -17.15 21.22
CA HIS A 757 -17.23 -18.13 21.60
C HIS A 757 -17.17 -19.24 20.55
N CYS A 758 -15.98 -19.68 20.13
CA CYS A 758 -15.85 -20.64 19.02
C CYS A 758 -16.61 -21.95 19.28
N GLN A 759 -16.74 -22.35 20.53
CA GLN A 759 -17.56 -23.53 20.96
C GLN A 759 -19.08 -23.33 20.84
N GLU A 760 -19.56 -22.08 20.76
CA GLU A 760 -20.97 -21.82 20.46
C GLU A 760 -21.33 -22.19 19.00
N LEU A 761 -20.37 -22.16 18.11
CA LEU A 761 -20.51 -22.49 16.68
C LEU A 761 -20.09 -23.94 16.39
N ASN A 762 -19.18 -24.50 17.19
CA ASN A 762 -18.68 -25.86 17.05
C ASN A 762 -18.35 -26.42 18.46
N ASP A 763 -19.29 -27.11 19.06
CA ASP A 763 -19.23 -27.68 20.42
C ASP A 763 -18.19 -28.80 20.59
N LYS A 764 -17.59 -29.26 19.48
CA LYS A 764 -16.51 -30.27 19.47
C LYS A 764 -15.13 -29.71 19.70
N ILE A 765 -14.98 -28.37 19.70
CA ILE A 765 -13.66 -27.72 19.91
C ILE A 765 -13.25 -28.00 21.38
N PRO A 766 -12.04 -28.54 21.62
CA PRO A 766 -11.52 -28.75 22.98
C PRO A 766 -11.38 -27.43 23.75
N ASP A 767 -11.59 -27.45 25.06
CA ASP A 767 -11.53 -26.29 25.93
C ASP A 767 -10.19 -25.57 25.85
N ASP A 768 -9.08 -26.32 25.84
CA ASP A 768 -7.73 -25.77 25.74
C ASP A 768 -7.51 -25.03 24.42
N LEU A 769 -8.02 -25.58 23.31
CA LEU A 769 -7.92 -24.95 21.99
C LEU A 769 -8.81 -23.70 21.91
N ALA A 770 -10.02 -23.74 22.49
CA ALA A 770 -10.91 -22.58 22.56
C ALA A 770 -10.30 -21.45 23.41
N ALA A 771 -9.61 -21.78 24.51
CA ALA A 771 -8.89 -20.80 25.33
C ALA A 771 -7.74 -20.14 24.58
N ILE A 772 -6.98 -20.89 23.75
CA ILE A 772 -5.93 -20.32 22.90
C ILE A 772 -6.54 -19.33 21.90
N VAL A 773 -7.61 -19.70 21.20
CA VAL A 773 -8.29 -18.82 20.23
C VAL A 773 -8.74 -17.52 20.92
N THR A 774 -9.36 -17.62 22.07
CA THR A 774 -9.84 -16.47 22.86
C THR A 774 -8.68 -15.54 23.24
N LYS A 775 -7.56 -16.10 23.69
CA LYS A 775 -6.38 -15.34 24.07
C LYS A 775 -5.71 -14.65 22.85
N LEU A 776 -5.60 -15.34 21.72
CA LEU A 776 -5.08 -14.76 20.48
C LEU A 776 -5.90 -13.55 20.02
N MET A 777 -7.23 -13.62 20.17
CA MET A 777 -8.18 -12.61 19.72
C MET A 777 -8.52 -11.56 20.78
N SER A 778 -7.80 -11.48 21.89
CA SER A 778 -8.03 -10.43 22.89
C SER A 778 -7.90 -9.04 22.25
N VAL A 779 -8.83 -8.12 22.56
CA VAL A 779 -8.81 -6.74 22.08
C VAL A 779 -7.59 -6.01 22.62
N ASP A 780 -7.30 -6.22 23.91
CA ASP A 780 -6.08 -5.72 24.50
C ASP A 780 -4.89 -6.56 24.02
N LYS A 781 -3.95 -5.90 23.31
CA LYS A 781 -2.74 -6.55 22.82
C LYS A 781 -1.85 -7.12 23.93
N ALA A 782 -1.94 -6.58 25.16
CA ALA A 782 -1.18 -7.04 26.31
C ALA A 782 -1.72 -8.38 26.85
N GLU A 783 -3.00 -8.70 26.65
CA GLU A 783 -3.61 -9.98 27.04
C GLU A 783 -3.33 -11.10 26.03
N ARG A 784 -2.84 -10.78 24.83
CA ARG A 784 -2.45 -11.77 23.81
C ARG A 784 -1.14 -12.49 24.19
N TYR A 785 -0.77 -13.50 23.44
CA TYR A 785 0.62 -13.95 23.41
C TYR A 785 1.52 -12.82 22.94
N GLN A 786 2.74 -12.74 23.48
CA GLN A 786 3.64 -11.63 23.16
C GLN A 786 4.64 -11.98 22.04
N SER A 787 4.72 -13.25 21.65
CA SER A 787 5.52 -13.70 20.53
C SER A 787 4.88 -14.86 19.80
N MET A 788 5.26 -15.06 18.55
CA MET A 788 4.83 -16.23 17.77
C MET A 788 5.43 -17.54 18.29
N ILE A 789 6.52 -17.47 19.03
CA ILE A 789 7.10 -18.64 19.72
C ILE A 789 6.15 -19.12 20.82
N GLU A 790 5.62 -18.20 21.63
CA GLU A 790 4.62 -18.55 22.66
C GLU A 790 3.34 -19.15 22.04
N VAL A 791 2.89 -18.60 20.90
CA VAL A 791 1.72 -19.13 20.16
C VAL A 791 2.00 -20.56 19.71
N ARG A 792 3.16 -20.81 19.12
CA ARG A 792 3.56 -22.14 18.67
C ARG A 792 3.60 -23.13 19.84
N GLU A 793 4.26 -22.79 20.92
CA GLU A 793 4.38 -23.64 22.12
C GLU A 793 3.01 -23.98 22.72
N ALA A 794 2.10 -22.98 22.80
CA ALA A 794 0.73 -23.22 23.26
C ALA A 794 -0.04 -24.19 22.34
N LEU A 795 0.11 -24.06 21.01
CA LEU A 795 -0.52 -24.96 20.05
C LEU A 795 0.11 -26.36 20.07
N GLU A 796 1.41 -26.49 20.34
CA GLU A 796 2.12 -27.78 20.48
C GLU A 796 1.69 -28.55 21.74
N ALA A 797 1.28 -27.85 22.80
CA ALA A 797 0.79 -28.45 24.03
C ALA A 797 -0.58 -29.12 23.90
N ILE A 798 -1.36 -28.80 22.86
CA ILE A 798 -2.70 -29.38 22.62
C ILE A 798 -2.56 -30.85 22.18
N GLN A 799 -3.21 -31.72 22.93
CA GLN A 799 -3.38 -33.14 22.61
C GLN A 799 -4.81 -33.36 22.08
N LEU A 800 -4.94 -33.75 20.81
CA LEU A 800 -6.22 -34.02 20.15
C LEU A 800 -6.58 -35.51 20.25
#